data_9942c572f61961dafa068e354ff59e20
#
_entry.id   9942c572f61961dafa068e354ff59e20
#
_cell.length_a   1.000
_cell.length_b   1.000
_cell.length_c   1.000
_cell.angle_alpha   90.00
_cell.angle_beta   90.00
_cell.angle_gamma   90.00
#
_symmetry.space_group_name_H-M   'P 1'
#
loop_
_entity.id
_entity.type
_entity.pdbx_description
1 polymer ?
#
loop_
_entity_poly.entity_id
_entity_poly.type
_entity_poly.pdbx_seq_one_letter_code
_entity_poly.pdbx_strand_id
1 'polypeptide(L)'
;LLGPDEDFVPIEPWGRMRSAAEQARVNAEFDKITGDTFWNHFGYIYARYHKDLDVWDYDDQGTLNAVYEFLRSLGVRWFAPGELGEVVPKMATITLPVVNRTVKPDFGLRRFTFYTEHTGLGDKGIWMLRLGLNQAHKIGGISQVCHGAKFVIMRDEMKQTHPEMYLLNGGKRDTTTKGSGYPDLNSPIFFEKQLKYSRAMFDHFHEPMLSIDLVDGYGGMTSDDPKWMAQLTPERGWSGTMSDQVWGYINRVALELYQSHPDRLVSGLAYSAYKLPPAKIDKLSPNLVLIETRQRQSFWDETKRSEHRSLRTDWMKKLTSGKYLTWDYNINARPEQAGRPVIYTKQISSDLRELKGHTLGEMIEIYDHPAGKENSFGYDPFALEHLNLYVTSRLWWDADQNLDALLTDYFTSYYGPAAKPMQAFAEFSEANWMHMGQDGAKIGEAFTLLAAAQAAADPKSLPGRRIQQIADLMKPLRTLQQQLSRKHDTTLEYRVLETNQTGGKPLKDKAFDGQVLKDYWTDVRSAPLVKLTPEAPRPTANTMFQIQCEGSILHIGIICQEPDMPGVTIATTTPDDPKLLEGDHITLLIETASNSYYEIAINPAGTVLEIDHGKDGKGVKWISGAQFALHRGDKQWSIEMRLPITGEGSRMIDPLKGIDGAQPKDLFPWHFNVCRQRVRGTTTERTAFSATGKDDFYVPEKFAKLWGKGK
;
A
#
# COMPACT_ATOMS: atom_id res chain seq x y z
N LEU A 1 10.14 -40.83 -10.66
CA LEU A 1 10.04 -39.41 -10.37
C LEU A 1 11.35 -38.99 -9.72
N LEU A 2 12.13 -38.14 -10.37
CA LEU A 2 13.44 -37.71 -9.90
C LEU A 2 13.64 -36.23 -10.21
N GLY A 3 14.33 -35.50 -9.32
CA GLY A 3 14.78 -34.13 -9.49
C GLY A 3 16.01 -33.87 -8.63
N PRO A 4 16.62 -32.68 -8.67
CA PRO A 4 17.63 -32.27 -7.72
C PRO A 4 17.04 -32.26 -6.30
N ASP A 5 17.75 -32.87 -5.35
CA ASP A 5 17.33 -33.00 -3.95
C ASP A 5 18.55 -32.78 -3.04
N GLU A 6 19.08 -31.57 -3.05
CA GLU A 6 20.14 -31.16 -2.16
C GLU A 6 19.51 -30.55 -0.89
N ASP A 7 19.75 -31.18 0.24
CA ASP A 7 19.24 -30.71 1.52
C ASP A 7 20.00 -29.45 1.96
N PHE A 8 19.24 -28.49 2.46
CA PHE A 8 19.82 -27.33 3.12
C PHE A 8 20.45 -27.74 4.45
N VAL A 9 21.73 -27.47 4.59
CA VAL A 9 22.47 -27.71 5.83
C VAL A 9 22.61 -26.38 6.58
N PRO A 10 21.90 -26.19 7.71
CA PRO A 10 22.05 -25.00 8.51
C PRO A 10 23.47 -24.89 9.05
N ILE A 11 24.05 -23.70 9.03
CA ILE A 11 25.39 -23.43 9.56
C ILE A 11 25.30 -23.31 11.07
N GLU A 12 25.88 -24.23 11.79
CA GLU A 12 25.94 -24.21 13.24
C GLU A 12 27.02 -23.21 13.73
N PRO A 13 26.80 -22.50 14.82
CA PRO A 13 25.75 -22.68 15.85
C PRO A 13 24.48 -21.81 15.65
N TRP A 14 24.25 -21.32 14.46
CA TRP A 14 23.23 -20.31 14.09
C TRP A 14 21.79 -20.82 14.14
N GLY A 15 21.58 -22.07 14.48
CA GLY A 15 20.28 -22.70 14.61
C GLY A 15 19.32 -21.97 15.58
N ARG A 16 18.11 -22.46 15.73
CA ARG A 16 17.03 -21.84 16.52
C ARG A 16 17.50 -21.39 17.90
N MET A 17 17.54 -20.09 18.14
CA MET A 17 17.80 -19.47 19.42
C MET A 17 16.55 -19.57 20.29
N ARG A 18 16.57 -20.42 21.31
CA ARG A 18 15.41 -20.72 22.16
C ARG A 18 15.36 -19.91 23.46
N SER A 19 16.48 -19.33 23.87
CA SER A 19 16.61 -18.55 25.10
C SER A 19 17.45 -17.31 24.89
N ALA A 20 17.29 -16.31 25.76
CA ALA A 20 18.09 -15.09 25.71
C ALA A 20 19.60 -15.41 25.91
N ALA A 21 19.94 -16.42 26.70
CA ALA A 21 21.34 -16.85 26.93
C ALA A 21 21.95 -17.50 25.67
N GLU A 22 21.18 -18.33 24.95
CA GLU A 22 21.60 -18.89 23.67
C GLU A 22 21.76 -17.78 22.61
N GLN A 23 20.84 -16.84 22.56
CA GLN A 23 20.93 -15.69 21.66
C GLN A 23 22.19 -14.86 21.92
N ALA A 24 22.50 -14.58 23.16
CA ALA A 24 23.72 -13.85 23.53
C ALA A 24 24.99 -14.61 23.12
N ARG A 25 25.05 -15.94 23.36
CA ARG A 25 26.18 -16.79 22.96
C ARG A 25 26.34 -16.81 21.42
N VAL A 26 25.26 -16.99 20.69
CA VAL A 26 25.28 -17.05 19.23
C VAL A 26 25.68 -15.70 18.65
N ASN A 27 25.17 -14.59 19.19
CA ASN A 27 25.59 -13.26 18.80
C ASN A 27 27.07 -13.01 19.05
N ALA A 28 27.61 -13.44 20.21
CA ALA A 28 29.04 -13.31 20.51
C ALA A 28 29.94 -14.10 19.54
N GLU A 29 29.50 -15.29 19.09
CA GLU A 29 30.21 -16.04 18.07
C GLU A 29 30.12 -15.39 16.70
N PHE A 30 28.96 -14.85 16.33
CA PHE A 30 28.77 -14.09 15.10
C PHE A 30 29.68 -12.84 15.09
N ASP A 31 29.72 -12.09 16.21
CA ASP A 31 30.59 -10.93 16.39
C ASP A 31 32.07 -11.31 16.23
N LYS A 32 32.48 -12.46 16.77
CA LYS A 32 33.84 -12.97 16.61
C LYS A 32 34.20 -13.31 15.18
N ILE A 33 33.29 -13.98 14.45
CA ILE A 33 33.49 -14.35 13.04
C ILE A 33 33.50 -13.11 12.15
N THR A 34 32.54 -12.23 12.31
CA THR A 34 32.44 -11.01 11.51
C THR A 34 33.43 -9.94 11.93
N GLY A 35 33.98 -10.05 13.13
CA GLY A 35 34.90 -9.11 13.76
C GLY A 35 34.25 -7.77 14.11
N ASP A 36 32.90 -7.74 14.27
CA ASP A 36 32.13 -6.56 14.60
C ASP A 36 30.75 -6.88 15.19
N THR A 37 30.06 -5.88 15.75
CA THR A 37 28.72 -6.03 16.36
C THR A 37 27.61 -5.89 15.32
N PHE A 38 27.58 -6.77 14.32
CA PHE A 38 26.51 -6.82 13.33
C PHE A 38 25.28 -7.58 13.82
N TRP A 39 24.12 -7.31 13.21
CA TRP A 39 22.92 -8.05 13.54
C TRP A 39 22.94 -9.47 12.96
N ASN A 40 22.81 -10.45 13.84
CA ASN A 40 22.72 -11.85 13.45
C ASN A 40 21.29 -12.17 12.97
N HIS A 41 21.11 -12.37 11.68
CA HIS A 41 19.81 -12.65 11.06
C HIS A 41 19.50 -14.15 10.91
N PHE A 42 20.45 -15.05 11.15
CA PHE A 42 20.26 -16.48 10.91
C PHE A 42 19.17 -17.12 11.77
N GLY A 43 19.02 -16.72 13.02
CA GLY A 43 17.95 -17.23 13.87
C GLY A 43 16.55 -16.99 13.30
N TYR A 44 16.37 -15.91 12.55
CA TYR A 44 15.14 -15.59 11.84
C TYR A 44 14.94 -16.46 10.61
N ILE A 45 16.00 -16.75 9.87
CA ILE A 45 15.99 -17.57 8.65
C ILE A 45 15.75 -19.03 8.99
N TYR A 46 16.39 -19.54 10.02
CA TYR A 46 16.26 -20.93 10.46
C TYR A 46 14.88 -21.25 11.10
N ALA A 47 13.98 -20.27 11.20
CA ALA A 47 12.58 -20.53 11.51
C ALA A 47 11.80 -21.19 10.33
N ARG A 48 12.40 -21.29 9.15
CA ARG A 48 11.82 -21.83 7.91
C ARG A 48 11.96 -23.35 7.77
N TYR A 49 11.89 -24.07 8.87
CA TYR A 49 11.91 -25.53 8.92
C TYR A 49 10.51 -26.09 9.18
N HIS A 50 10.05 -26.97 8.30
CA HIS A 50 8.78 -27.68 8.42
C HIS A 50 8.98 -28.96 9.25
N LYS A 51 8.84 -28.83 10.54
CA LYS A 51 9.13 -29.90 11.49
C LYS A 51 8.40 -31.21 11.20
N ASP A 52 7.14 -31.13 10.77
CA ASP A 52 6.31 -32.31 10.54
C ASP A 52 6.62 -33.03 9.22
N LEU A 53 7.32 -32.36 8.32
CA LEU A 53 7.71 -32.89 7.02
C LEU A 53 9.20 -33.15 6.90
N ASP A 54 9.98 -32.72 7.91
CA ASP A 54 11.45 -32.75 7.90
C ASP A 54 12.05 -32.08 6.65
N VAL A 55 11.53 -30.89 6.30
CA VAL A 55 11.90 -30.15 5.08
C VAL A 55 12.19 -28.70 5.42
N TRP A 56 13.24 -28.13 4.81
CA TRP A 56 13.51 -26.69 4.82
C TRP A 56 12.92 -26.02 3.58
N ASP A 57 12.46 -24.78 3.70
CA ASP A 57 12.10 -23.97 2.53
C ASP A 57 13.26 -23.77 1.54
N TYR A 58 14.48 -24.04 2.00
CA TYR A 58 15.73 -23.86 1.25
C TYR A 58 16.24 -25.13 0.58
N ASP A 59 15.63 -26.29 0.85
CA ASP A 59 15.98 -27.54 0.21
C ASP A 59 15.75 -27.49 -1.29
N ASP A 60 16.55 -28.23 -2.05
CA ASP A 60 16.20 -28.59 -3.41
C ASP A 60 15.01 -29.55 -3.40
N GLN A 61 13.92 -29.15 -4.03
CA GLN A 61 12.64 -29.85 -3.97
C GLN A 61 12.32 -30.56 -5.30
N GLY A 62 13.32 -30.98 -6.03
CA GLY A 62 13.12 -31.51 -7.38
C GLY A 62 12.26 -32.76 -7.41
N THR A 63 12.54 -33.77 -6.59
CA THR A 63 11.74 -35.00 -6.49
C THR A 63 10.36 -34.69 -5.88
N LEU A 64 10.28 -33.83 -4.86
CA LEU A 64 9.00 -33.41 -4.28
C LEU A 64 8.10 -32.73 -5.33
N ASN A 65 8.64 -31.83 -6.13
CA ASN A 65 7.94 -31.20 -7.24
C ASN A 65 7.49 -32.20 -8.31
N ALA A 66 8.33 -33.19 -8.62
CA ALA A 66 7.96 -34.25 -9.56
C ALA A 66 6.79 -35.11 -9.04
N VAL A 67 6.75 -35.37 -7.73
CA VAL A 67 5.59 -36.07 -7.09
C VAL A 67 4.34 -35.21 -7.18
N TYR A 68 4.42 -33.92 -6.87
CA TYR A 68 3.24 -33.03 -6.96
C TYR A 68 2.76 -32.86 -8.39
N GLU A 69 3.63 -32.75 -9.39
CA GLU A 69 3.22 -32.72 -10.80
C GLU A 69 2.62 -34.05 -11.27
N PHE A 70 3.10 -35.18 -10.75
CA PHE A 70 2.48 -36.47 -11.00
C PHE A 70 1.07 -36.54 -10.41
N LEU A 71 0.87 -36.14 -9.14
CA LEU A 71 -0.45 -36.06 -8.51
C LEU A 71 -1.40 -35.14 -9.27
N ARG A 72 -0.88 -34.00 -9.77
CA ARG A 72 -1.67 -33.10 -10.63
C ARG A 72 -2.12 -33.78 -11.92
N SER A 73 -1.30 -34.65 -12.53
CA SER A 73 -1.70 -35.42 -13.70
C SER A 73 -2.83 -36.42 -13.43
N LEU A 74 -3.03 -36.77 -12.16
CA LEU A 74 -4.14 -37.59 -11.66
C LEU A 74 -5.36 -36.76 -11.22
N GLY A 75 -5.34 -35.43 -11.41
CA GLY A 75 -6.44 -34.54 -11.09
C GLY A 75 -6.40 -33.95 -9.68
N VAL A 76 -5.37 -34.21 -8.87
CA VAL A 76 -5.22 -33.54 -7.56
C VAL A 76 -4.86 -32.07 -7.77
N ARG A 77 -5.48 -31.19 -6.99
CA ARG A 77 -5.24 -29.73 -7.06
C ARG A 77 -5.14 -29.10 -5.66
N TRP A 78 -4.35 -28.06 -5.55
CA TRP A 78 -4.16 -27.25 -4.35
C TRP A 78 -4.33 -25.77 -4.72
N PHE A 79 -5.58 -25.31 -4.78
CA PHE A 79 -5.91 -23.96 -5.23
C PHE A 79 -5.71 -22.89 -4.14
N ALA A 80 -5.82 -23.28 -2.87
CA ALA A 80 -5.63 -22.44 -1.70
C ALA A 80 -5.06 -23.27 -0.54
N PRO A 81 -4.58 -22.65 0.55
CA PRO A 81 -4.16 -23.36 1.76
C PRO A 81 -5.29 -24.13 2.44
N GLY A 82 -4.95 -25.23 3.11
CA GLY A 82 -5.84 -26.02 3.93
C GLY A 82 -6.87 -26.85 3.14
N GLU A 83 -7.79 -27.46 3.88
CA GLU A 83 -8.81 -28.37 3.34
C GLU A 83 -9.69 -27.73 2.25
N LEU A 84 -10.08 -26.46 2.44
CA LEU A 84 -10.89 -25.76 1.45
C LEU A 84 -10.17 -25.55 0.11
N GLY A 85 -8.84 -25.52 0.13
CA GLY A 85 -8.04 -25.36 -1.08
C GLY A 85 -7.77 -26.65 -1.84
N GLU A 86 -7.91 -27.80 -1.19
CA GLU A 86 -7.55 -29.09 -1.75
C GLU A 86 -8.70 -29.71 -2.52
N VAL A 87 -8.35 -30.31 -3.67
CA VAL A 87 -9.25 -31.11 -4.49
C VAL A 87 -8.58 -32.46 -4.78
N VAL A 88 -9.16 -33.53 -4.28
CA VAL A 88 -8.74 -34.91 -4.56
C VAL A 88 -9.90 -35.61 -5.27
N PRO A 89 -9.73 -36.00 -6.55
CA PRO A 89 -10.77 -36.70 -7.28
C PRO A 89 -11.14 -38.06 -6.63
N LYS A 90 -12.40 -38.32 -6.51
CA LYS A 90 -12.87 -39.67 -6.08
C LYS A 90 -12.85 -40.59 -7.30
N MET A 91 -11.96 -41.57 -7.30
CA MET A 91 -11.81 -42.54 -8.39
C MET A 91 -11.93 -43.97 -7.83
N ALA A 92 -12.73 -44.82 -8.47
CA ALA A 92 -12.78 -46.24 -8.14
C ALA A 92 -11.53 -46.98 -8.61
N THR A 93 -10.91 -46.53 -9.68
CA THR A 93 -9.69 -47.07 -10.27
C THR A 93 -8.79 -45.92 -10.71
N ILE A 94 -7.51 -46.00 -10.40
CA ILE A 94 -6.49 -45.03 -10.85
C ILE A 94 -5.77 -45.66 -12.04
N THR A 95 -5.91 -45.04 -13.21
CA THR A 95 -5.09 -45.40 -14.38
C THR A 95 -3.86 -44.49 -14.40
N LEU A 96 -2.69 -45.12 -14.28
CA LEU A 96 -1.44 -44.36 -14.31
C LEU A 96 -1.11 -43.91 -15.73
N PRO A 97 -0.89 -42.62 -15.99
CA PRO A 97 -0.41 -42.18 -17.30
C PRO A 97 1.04 -42.62 -17.54
N VAL A 98 1.38 -42.88 -18.78
CA VAL A 98 2.81 -43.00 -19.17
C VAL A 98 3.39 -41.57 -19.14
N VAL A 99 4.29 -41.32 -18.20
CA VAL A 99 4.95 -40.02 -18.04
C VAL A 99 6.40 -40.12 -18.43
N ASN A 100 6.78 -39.41 -19.48
CA ASN A 100 8.17 -39.23 -19.90
C ASN A 100 8.37 -37.75 -20.26
N ARG A 101 8.53 -36.92 -19.26
CA ARG A 101 8.74 -35.49 -19.43
C ARG A 101 9.66 -34.91 -18.36
N THR A 102 10.45 -33.92 -18.74
CA THR A 102 11.19 -33.06 -17.82
C THR A 102 10.45 -31.73 -17.70
N VAL A 103 10.24 -31.29 -16.48
CA VAL A 103 9.61 -29.97 -16.19
C VAL A 103 10.65 -29.10 -15.50
N LYS A 104 10.83 -27.90 -16.02
CA LYS A 104 11.70 -26.88 -15.45
C LYS A 104 10.92 -25.56 -15.38
N PRO A 105 10.94 -24.86 -14.25
CA PRO A 105 10.25 -23.58 -14.15
C PRO A 105 10.92 -22.50 -15.02
N ASP A 106 10.13 -21.62 -15.60
CA ASP A 106 10.60 -20.46 -16.35
C ASP A 106 11.24 -19.40 -15.44
N PHE A 107 10.80 -19.32 -14.17
CA PHE A 107 11.29 -18.36 -13.19
C PHE A 107 12.10 -19.08 -12.11
N GLY A 108 13.35 -18.67 -11.91
CA GLY A 108 14.23 -19.27 -10.91
C GLY A 108 13.77 -18.99 -9.49
N LEU A 109 13.49 -17.72 -9.14
CA LEU A 109 12.87 -17.33 -7.87
C LEU A 109 11.35 -17.32 -8.03
N ARG A 110 10.65 -18.00 -7.13
CA ARG A 110 9.19 -18.11 -7.08
C ARG A 110 8.76 -18.02 -5.62
N ARG A 111 8.67 -16.80 -5.10
CA ARG A 111 8.54 -16.58 -3.65
C ARG A 111 7.26 -15.83 -3.29
N PHE A 112 6.48 -16.40 -2.36
CA PHE A 112 5.45 -15.69 -1.61
C PHE A 112 5.97 -15.36 -0.21
N THR A 113 5.79 -14.12 0.23
CA THR A 113 6.13 -13.66 1.58
C THR A 113 4.86 -13.19 2.27
N PHE A 114 4.36 -13.99 3.22
CA PHE A 114 3.19 -13.68 4.03
C PHE A 114 3.61 -12.94 5.31
N TYR A 115 2.87 -11.91 5.69
CA TYR A 115 3.12 -11.17 6.92
C TYR A 115 2.76 -11.93 8.19
N THR A 116 1.76 -12.83 8.12
CA THR A 116 1.29 -13.58 9.29
C THR A 116 2.17 -14.77 9.67
N GLU A 117 3.10 -15.16 8.82
CA GLU A 117 3.84 -16.42 8.97
C GLU A 117 5.32 -16.25 9.32
N HIS A 118 5.60 -15.50 10.39
CA HIS A 118 6.97 -15.43 10.90
C HIS A 118 7.38 -16.59 11.81
N THR A 119 6.48 -17.51 12.16
CA THR A 119 6.71 -18.48 13.24
C THR A 119 6.37 -19.94 12.93
N GLY A 120 6.13 -20.29 11.68
CA GLY A 120 5.81 -21.67 11.29
C GLY A 120 4.85 -21.69 10.11
N LEU A 121 5.02 -22.69 9.28
CA LEU A 121 4.50 -22.63 7.93
C LEU A 121 3.06 -23.10 7.79
N GLY A 122 2.45 -23.69 8.79
CA GLY A 122 1.05 -24.08 8.76
C GLY A 122 0.54 -24.54 7.37
N ASP A 123 -0.72 -24.33 7.10
CA ASP A 123 -1.33 -24.69 5.81
C ASP A 123 -0.77 -23.90 4.63
N LYS A 124 -0.34 -22.64 4.85
CA LYS A 124 0.22 -21.79 3.76
C LYS A 124 1.58 -22.31 3.30
N GLY A 125 2.44 -22.71 4.23
CA GLY A 125 3.74 -23.28 3.87
C GLY A 125 3.63 -24.60 3.11
N ILE A 126 2.77 -25.50 3.55
CA ILE A 126 2.49 -26.75 2.85
C ILE A 126 1.93 -26.44 1.45
N TRP A 127 1.05 -25.45 1.32
CA TRP A 127 0.49 -25.03 0.06
C TRP A 127 1.58 -24.48 -0.89
N MET A 128 2.50 -23.66 -0.38
CA MET A 128 3.63 -23.15 -1.17
C MET A 128 4.53 -24.30 -1.69
N LEU A 129 4.86 -25.30 -0.85
CA LEU A 129 5.59 -26.49 -1.28
C LEU A 129 4.85 -27.24 -2.41
N ARG A 130 3.54 -27.44 -2.27
CA ARG A 130 2.69 -28.10 -3.28
C ARG A 130 2.57 -27.35 -4.60
N LEU A 131 2.79 -26.03 -4.57
CA LEU A 131 2.85 -25.18 -5.76
C LEU A 131 4.26 -25.15 -6.39
N GLY A 132 5.26 -25.75 -5.74
CA GLY A 132 6.65 -25.74 -6.19
C GLY A 132 7.31 -24.37 -6.07
N LEU A 133 6.99 -23.61 -5.03
CA LEU A 133 7.64 -22.34 -4.72
C LEU A 133 8.98 -22.58 -4.03
N ASN A 134 9.85 -21.58 -4.05
CA ASN A 134 11.14 -21.61 -3.37
C ASN A 134 11.46 -20.29 -2.69
N GLN A 135 12.40 -20.31 -1.74
CA GLN A 135 12.79 -19.17 -0.90
C GLN A 135 14.13 -18.54 -1.30
N ALA A 136 14.59 -18.74 -2.54
CA ALA A 136 15.77 -18.06 -3.07
C ALA A 136 17.14 -18.68 -2.73
N HIS A 137 17.20 -19.90 -2.26
CA HIS A 137 18.47 -20.55 -1.87
C HIS A 137 19.61 -20.41 -2.90
N LYS A 138 19.35 -20.61 -4.19
CA LYS A 138 20.39 -20.57 -5.24
C LYS A 138 20.54 -19.21 -5.95
N ILE A 139 19.58 -18.34 -5.84
CA ILE A 139 19.57 -17.04 -6.55
C ILE A 139 19.82 -15.88 -5.61
N GLY A 140 19.15 -15.85 -4.46
CA GLY A 140 19.18 -14.75 -3.51
C GLY A 140 19.88 -15.08 -2.19
N GLY A 141 20.46 -16.29 -2.07
CA GLY A 141 21.03 -16.75 -0.81
C GLY A 141 19.96 -16.93 0.28
N ILE A 142 20.45 -17.13 1.50
CA ILE A 142 19.59 -17.26 2.68
C ILE A 142 19.20 -15.88 3.23
N SER A 143 19.99 -14.84 2.92
CA SER A 143 19.70 -13.48 3.40
C SER A 143 18.45 -12.88 2.74
N GLN A 144 17.88 -11.89 3.39
CA GLN A 144 16.76 -11.15 2.82
C GLN A 144 17.18 -10.53 1.47
N VAL A 145 16.25 -10.54 0.52
CA VAL A 145 16.42 -9.87 -0.77
C VAL A 145 16.20 -8.35 -0.69
N CYS A 146 16.01 -7.79 0.51
CA CYS A 146 15.79 -6.35 0.74
C CYS A 146 16.30 -5.89 2.10
N HIS A 147 16.48 -4.57 2.23
CA HIS A 147 16.82 -3.87 3.47
C HIS A 147 18.08 -4.41 4.19
N GLY A 148 19.05 -4.91 3.42
CA GLY A 148 20.26 -5.53 3.97
C GLY A 148 21.16 -4.58 4.77
N ALA A 149 21.13 -3.28 4.47
CA ALA A 149 21.87 -2.27 5.23
C ALA A 149 21.52 -2.27 6.74
N LYS A 150 20.29 -2.70 7.12
CA LYS A 150 19.90 -2.81 8.53
C LYS A 150 20.77 -3.77 9.33
N PHE A 151 21.33 -4.80 8.72
CA PHE A 151 22.18 -5.78 9.41
C PHE A 151 23.46 -5.16 9.95
N VAL A 152 23.93 -4.08 9.30
CA VAL A 152 25.14 -3.34 9.72
C VAL A 152 24.85 -2.37 10.86
N ILE A 153 23.65 -1.77 10.90
CA ILE A 153 23.35 -0.60 11.75
C ILE A 153 22.33 -0.86 12.87
N MET A 154 21.69 -2.04 12.90
CA MET A 154 20.51 -2.27 13.74
C MET A 154 20.81 -2.41 15.22
N ARG A 155 21.99 -2.90 15.61
CA ARG A 155 22.32 -3.15 17.02
C ARG A 155 22.62 -1.86 17.77
N ASP A 156 22.18 -1.78 19.00
CA ASP A 156 22.38 -0.60 19.85
C ASP A 156 23.85 -0.33 20.16
N GLU A 157 24.69 -1.37 20.25
CA GLU A 157 26.13 -1.24 20.38
C GLU A 157 26.74 -0.46 19.21
N MET A 158 26.28 -0.71 18.00
CA MET A 158 26.73 0.00 16.80
C MET A 158 26.34 1.48 16.87
N LYS A 159 25.13 1.81 17.32
CA LYS A 159 24.66 3.19 17.51
C LYS A 159 25.50 3.94 18.57
N GLN A 160 25.92 3.25 19.61
CA GLN A 160 26.73 3.83 20.69
C GLN A 160 28.18 4.05 20.29
N THR A 161 28.78 3.09 19.58
CA THR A 161 30.21 3.13 19.20
C THR A 161 30.48 3.93 17.92
N HIS A 162 29.50 3.99 17.02
CA HIS A 162 29.65 4.63 15.70
C HIS A 162 28.46 5.54 15.35
N PRO A 163 28.14 6.56 16.18
CA PRO A 163 27.01 7.47 15.89
C PRO A 163 27.15 8.23 14.56
N GLU A 164 28.38 8.42 14.08
CA GLU A 164 28.70 9.07 12.80
C GLU A 164 28.23 8.28 11.57
N MET A 165 27.77 7.06 11.74
CA MET A 165 27.17 6.25 10.67
C MET A 165 25.72 6.61 10.37
N TYR A 166 25.08 7.38 11.25
CA TYR A 166 23.65 7.67 11.16
C TYR A 166 23.37 9.10 10.68
N LEU A 167 22.20 9.33 10.06
CA LEU A 167 21.80 10.63 9.55
C LEU A 167 21.87 11.73 10.63
N LEU A 168 22.24 12.94 10.20
CA LEU A 168 22.28 14.14 11.03
C LEU A 168 20.97 14.90 10.91
N ASN A 169 20.21 15.02 11.99
CA ASN A 169 18.95 15.75 12.05
C ASN A 169 18.89 16.61 13.31
N GLY A 170 18.50 17.88 13.19
CA GLY A 170 18.46 18.81 14.33
C GLY A 170 19.82 18.97 15.03
N GLY A 171 20.91 18.88 14.26
CA GLY A 171 22.30 18.93 14.80
C GLY A 171 22.71 17.67 15.58
N LYS A 172 21.93 16.58 15.56
CA LYS A 172 22.23 15.33 16.24
C LYS A 172 22.16 14.14 15.29
N ARG A 173 23.00 13.12 15.55
CA ARG A 173 22.94 11.85 14.83
C ARG A 173 21.72 11.05 15.27
N ASP A 174 21.02 10.42 14.34
CA ASP A 174 19.80 9.63 14.57
C ASP A 174 20.12 8.25 15.16
N THR A 175 20.58 8.23 16.40
CA THR A 175 20.86 6.99 17.15
C THR A 175 19.72 6.59 18.09
N THR A 176 18.66 7.38 18.17
CA THR A 176 17.55 7.17 19.11
C THR A 176 16.31 6.55 18.48
N THR A 177 16.21 6.56 17.15
CA THR A 177 15.11 5.92 16.43
C THR A 177 15.05 4.43 16.80
N LYS A 178 13.87 3.99 17.22
CA LYS A 178 13.63 2.56 17.50
C LYS A 178 13.86 1.73 16.23
N GLY A 179 14.43 0.56 16.39
CA GLY A 179 14.78 -0.31 15.26
C GLY A 179 16.17 0.01 14.69
N SER A 180 16.31 -0.01 13.36
CA SER A 180 17.62 0.09 12.71
C SER A 180 18.23 1.48 12.73
N GLY A 181 17.46 2.56 12.80
CA GLY A 181 17.92 3.91 12.44
C GLY A 181 18.14 4.03 10.92
N TYR A 182 18.66 5.18 10.47
CA TYR A 182 18.90 5.46 9.05
C TYR A 182 20.38 5.82 8.80
N PRO A 183 21.06 5.13 7.85
CA PRO A 183 22.49 5.35 7.62
C PRO A 183 22.77 6.66 6.87
N ASP A 184 23.88 7.29 7.19
CA ASP A 184 24.48 8.35 6.38
C ASP A 184 25.34 7.73 5.27
N LEU A 185 24.89 7.82 4.03
CA LEU A 185 25.59 7.24 2.86
C LEU A 185 26.92 7.93 2.52
N ASN A 186 27.20 9.08 3.15
CA ASN A 186 28.47 9.77 3.07
C ASN A 186 29.47 9.33 4.14
N SER A 187 29.03 8.55 5.14
CA SER A 187 29.90 8.05 6.20
C SER A 187 30.88 7.01 5.64
N PRO A 188 32.21 7.27 5.70
CA PRO A 188 33.20 6.28 5.31
C PRO A 188 33.18 5.06 6.21
N ILE A 189 32.85 5.23 7.50
CA ILE A 189 32.76 4.14 8.47
C ILE A 189 31.58 3.23 8.12
N PHE A 190 30.41 3.78 7.76
CA PHE A 190 29.29 2.94 7.31
C PHE A 190 29.68 2.14 6.04
N PHE A 191 30.35 2.78 5.08
CA PHE A 191 30.82 2.10 3.89
C PHE A 191 31.79 0.94 4.22
N GLU A 192 32.79 1.17 5.07
CA GLU A 192 33.75 0.15 5.51
C GLU A 192 33.07 -1.00 6.26
N LYS A 193 32.13 -0.68 7.17
CA LYS A 193 31.37 -1.68 7.91
C LYS A 193 30.47 -2.52 6.99
N GLN A 194 29.84 -1.90 5.99
CA GLN A 194 29.06 -2.61 4.98
C GLN A 194 29.93 -3.60 4.19
N LEU A 195 31.13 -3.18 3.75
CA LEU A 195 32.07 -4.08 3.07
C LEU A 195 32.55 -5.21 3.96
N LYS A 196 32.88 -4.90 5.22
CA LYS A 196 33.32 -5.90 6.21
C LYS A 196 32.24 -6.96 6.45
N TYR A 197 30.99 -6.52 6.68
CA TYR A 197 29.85 -7.41 6.82
C TYR A 197 29.67 -8.28 5.57
N SER A 198 29.65 -7.66 4.39
CA SER A 198 29.40 -8.38 3.14
C SER A 198 30.49 -9.42 2.84
N ARG A 199 31.76 -9.09 3.06
CA ARG A 199 32.87 -10.05 2.89
C ARG A 199 32.78 -11.21 3.89
N ALA A 200 32.48 -10.94 5.16
CA ALA A 200 32.27 -12.00 6.14
C ALA A 200 31.13 -12.95 5.74
N MET A 201 30.06 -12.43 5.18
CA MET A 201 28.93 -13.24 4.69
C MET A 201 29.34 -14.10 3.49
N PHE A 202 30.17 -13.60 2.59
CA PHE A 202 30.67 -14.36 1.43
C PHE A 202 31.71 -15.41 1.83
N ASP A 203 32.65 -15.06 2.72
CA ASP A 203 33.77 -15.92 3.09
C ASP A 203 33.37 -17.04 4.05
N HIS A 204 32.60 -16.72 5.07
CA HIS A 204 32.26 -17.64 6.16
C HIS A 204 30.90 -18.31 5.99
N PHE A 205 29.93 -17.62 5.39
CA PHE A 205 28.56 -18.12 5.26
C PHE A 205 28.20 -18.51 3.82
N HIS A 206 29.13 -18.30 2.88
CA HIS A 206 29.03 -18.71 1.47
C HIS A 206 27.79 -18.18 0.75
N GLU A 207 27.23 -17.04 1.20
CA GLU A 207 26.06 -16.43 0.58
C GLU A 207 26.30 -16.13 -0.91
N PRO A 208 25.45 -16.57 -1.83
CA PRO A 208 25.61 -16.30 -3.26
C PRO A 208 25.25 -14.87 -3.64
N MET A 209 24.34 -14.25 -2.90
CA MET A 209 23.90 -12.85 -3.08
C MET A 209 23.55 -12.23 -1.75
N LEU A 210 23.86 -10.95 -1.59
CA LEU A 210 23.48 -10.13 -0.42
C LEU A 210 22.71 -8.89 -0.86
N SER A 211 21.66 -8.55 -0.12
CA SER A 211 21.04 -7.25 -0.19
C SER A 211 21.91 -6.20 0.49
N ILE A 212 22.16 -5.11 -0.21
CA ILE A 212 22.78 -3.89 0.34
C ILE A 212 21.81 -2.69 0.30
N ASP A 213 20.51 -3.00 0.15
CA ASP A 213 19.44 -2.03 0.12
C ASP A 213 19.28 -1.30 1.44
N LEU A 214 18.81 -0.08 1.33
CA LEU A 214 18.57 0.77 2.49
C LEU A 214 17.36 0.28 3.30
N VAL A 215 17.31 0.77 4.54
CA VAL A 215 16.21 0.51 5.47
C VAL A 215 14.91 1.08 4.91
N ASP A 216 13.79 0.41 5.18
CA ASP A 216 12.48 0.92 4.79
C ASP A 216 12.22 2.32 5.36
N GLY A 217 11.52 3.16 4.57
CA GLY A 217 11.30 4.57 4.92
C GLY A 217 12.46 5.52 4.59
N TYR A 218 13.63 5.02 4.17
CA TYR A 218 14.78 5.90 3.84
C TYR A 218 14.43 6.98 2.81
N GLY A 219 13.57 6.69 1.84
CA GLY A 219 13.15 7.64 0.83
C GLY A 219 12.42 8.89 1.35
N GLY A 220 11.89 8.84 2.57
CA GLY A 220 11.28 9.99 3.25
C GLY A 220 12.22 10.77 4.17
N MET A 221 13.49 10.37 4.25
CA MET A 221 14.43 10.98 5.19
C MET A 221 15.02 12.29 4.65
N THR A 222 15.46 13.13 5.60
CA THR A 222 16.21 14.37 5.37
C THR A 222 17.46 14.36 6.25
N SER A 223 18.40 15.25 5.96
CA SER A 223 19.61 15.44 6.77
C SER A 223 20.00 16.91 6.78
N ASP A 224 20.58 17.36 7.88
CA ASP A 224 21.18 18.71 7.98
C ASP A 224 22.58 18.76 7.36
N ASP A 225 23.14 17.64 6.94
CA ASP A 225 24.45 17.62 6.27
C ASP A 225 24.36 18.23 4.86
N PRO A 226 25.04 19.36 4.60
CA PRO A 226 25.04 19.99 3.28
C PRO A 226 25.53 19.05 2.16
N LYS A 227 26.44 18.13 2.45
CA LYS A 227 26.94 17.16 1.46
C LYS A 227 25.88 16.15 1.11
N TRP A 228 25.07 15.76 2.08
CA TRP A 228 23.93 14.86 1.87
C TRP A 228 22.86 15.55 1.02
N MET A 229 22.48 16.78 1.39
CA MET A 229 21.49 17.59 0.67
C MET A 229 21.91 17.90 -0.78
N ALA A 230 23.19 18.17 -1.03
CA ALA A 230 23.71 18.48 -2.36
C ALA A 230 23.66 17.31 -3.36
N GLN A 231 23.38 16.09 -2.90
CA GLN A 231 23.24 14.90 -3.75
C GLN A 231 21.80 14.68 -4.21
N LEU A 232 20.83 15.38 -3.61
CA LEU A 232 19.43 15.28 -4.03
C LEU A 232 19.22 15.94 -5.39
N THR A 233 18.29 15.40 -6.15
CA THR A 233 17.88 15.88 -7.49
C THR A 233 16.35 16.07 -7.51
N PRO A 234 15.81 17.11 -6.80
CA PRO A 234 14.36 17.31 -6.65
C PRO A 234 13.62 17.50 -7.99
N GLU A 235 14.32 18.00 -9.01
CA GLU A 235 13.81 18.19 -10.38
C GLU A 235 13.39 16.86 -11.04
N ARG A 236 13.84 15.72 -10.51
CA ARG A 236 13.47 14.38 -11.00
C ARG A 236 12.17 13.85 -10.36
N GLY A 237 11.52 14.67 -9.55
CA GLY A 237 10.33 14.29 -8.81
C GLY A 237 10.61 13.28 -7.70
N TRP A 238 9.55 12.88 -6.96
CA TRP A 238 9.67 11.98 -5.81
C TRP A 238 10.45 10.70 -6.14
N SER A 239 10.10 10.01 -7.21
CA SER A 239 10.68 8.70 -7.57
C SER A 239 12.16 8.76 -7.99
N GLY A 240 12.72 9.94 -8.19
CA GLY A 240 14.09 10.12 -8.67
C GLY A 240 14.97 11.01 -7.79
N THR A 241 14.37 11.70 -6.82
CA THR A 241 15.08 12.73 -6.03
C THR A 241 16.32 12.21 -5.31
N MET A 242 16.35 10.95 -4.90
CA MET A 242 17.46 10.30 -4.19
C MET A 242 18.22 9.27 -5.07
N SER A 243 17.88 9.13 -6.34
CA SER A 243 18.44 8.07 -7.18
C SER A 243 19.96 8.13 -7.32
N ASP A 244 20.53 9.30 -7.58
CA ASP A 244 21.99 9.43 -7.75
C ASP A 244 22.74 9.18 -6.43
N GLN A 245 22.16 9.58 -5.31
CA GLN A 245 22.74 9.38 -4.00
C GLN A 245 22.73 7.90 -3.59
N VAL A 246 21.56 7.27 -3.61
CA VAL A 246 21.38 5.90 -3.15
C VAL A 246 22.09 4.92 -4.06
N TRP A 247 21.88 5.03 -5.38
CA TRP A 247 22.54 4.16 -6.34
C TRP A 247 24.03 4.44 -6.47
N GLY A 248 24.47 5.65 -6.18
CA GLY A 248 25.89 5.98 -6.04
C GLY A 248 26.56 5.21 -4.91
N TYR A 249 25.91 5.13 -3.76
CA TYR A 249 26.37 4.30 -2.63
C TYR A 249 26.34 2.81 -2.98
N ILE A 250 25.20 2.29 -3.42
CA ILE A 250 25.04 0.87 -3.77
C ILE A 250 26.09 0.43 -4.80
N ASN A 251 26.28 1.23 -5.84
CA ASN A 251 27.24 0.90 -6.90
C ASN A 251 28.70 0.92 -6.41
N ARG A 252 29.08 1.85 -5.51
CA ARG A 252 30.43 1.86 -4.91
C ARG A 252 30.68 0.60 -4.09
N VAL A 253 29.72 0.19 -3.22
CA VAL A 253 29.82 -1.05 -2.46
C VAL A 253 29.93 -2.25 -3.39
N ALA A 254 29.09 -2.31 -4.44
CA ALA A 254 29.10 -3.40 -5.40
C ALA A 254 30.43 -3.52 -6.15
N LEU A 255 31.03 -2.41 -6.57
CA LEU A 255 32.33 -2.37 -7.27
C LEU A 255 33.46 -2.89 -6.39
N GLU A 256 33.52 -2.48 -5.11
CA GLU A 256 34.52 -2.97 -4.16
C GLU A 256 34.39 -4.46 -3.87
N LEU A 257 33.14 -4.95 -3.75
CA LEU A 257 32.88 -6.38 -3.58
C LEU A 257 33.18 -7.18 -4.85
N TYR A 258 32.96 -6.61 -6.03
CA TYR A 258 33.30 -7.25 -7.28
C TYR A 258 34.79 -7.50 -7.45
N GLN A 259 35.64 -6.58 -6.94
CA GLN A 259 37.09 -6.77 -6.97
C GLN A 259 37.56 -7.95 -6.13
N SER A 260 36.92 -8.18 -4.97
CA SER A 260 37.31 -9.27 -4.05
C SER A 260 36.51 -10.57 -4.26
N HIS A 261 35.27 -10.49 -4.74
CA HIS A 261 34.31 -11.58 -4.89
C HIS A 261 33.54 -11.47 -6.21
N PRO A 262 34.22 -11.65 -7.37
CA PRO A 262 33.60 -11.44 -8.68
C PRO A 262 32.49 -12.46 -9.02
N ASP A 263 32.46 -13.59 -8.32
CA ASP A 263 31.46 -14.66 -8.43
C ASP A 263 30.22 -14.43 -7.51
N ARG A 264 30.26 -13.41 -6.66
CA ARG A 264 29.17 -13.09 -5.72
C ARG A 264 28.34 -11.93 -6.21
N LEU A 265 27.04 -11.97 -5.89
CA LEU A 265 26.09 -10.95 -6.29
C LEU A 265 25.71 -10.04 -5.11
N VAL A 266 25.32 -8.82 -5.43
CA VAL A 266 24.69 -7.89 -4.50
C VAL A 266 23.43 -7.35 -5.12
N SER A 267 22.38 -7.12 -4.31
CA SER A 267 21.13 -6.56 -4.81
C SER A 267 20.90 -5.13 -4.34
N GLY A 268 20.25 -4.36 -5.21
CA GLY A 268 19.77 -3.02 -4.97
C GLY A 268 18.28 -2.91 -5.31
N LEU A 269 17.49 -2.24 -4.46
CA LEU A 269 16.05 -2.09 -4.59
C LEU A 269 15.70 -0.78 -5.29
N ALA A 270 15.03 -0.83 -6.45
CA ALA A 270 14.43 0.34 -7.09
C ALA A 270 13.08 0.67 -6.40
N TYR A 271 13.11 1.58 -5.44
CA TYR A 271 12.01 1.80 -4.50
C TYR A 271 11.88 3.27 -4.09
N SER A 272 10.66 3.71 -3.81
CA SER A 272 10.38 5.01 -3.19
C SER A 272 11.08 6.17 -3.92
N ALA A 273 11.81 7.03 -3.23
CA ALA A 273 12.50 8.22 -3.74
C ALA A 273 13.74 7.92 -4.62
N TYR A 274 14.12 6.64 -4.75
CA TYR A 274 15.24 6.17 -5.60
C TYR A 274 14.80 5.07 -6.57
N LYS A 275 13.52 5.10 -6.97
CA LYS A 275 12.94 4.14 -7.92
C LYS A 275 13.46 4.30 -9.34
N LEU A 276 13.77 5.54 -9.76
CA LEU A 276 14.33 5.81 -11.08
C LEU A 276 15.82 5.43 -11.15
N PRO A 277 16.35 5.00 -12.31
CA PRO A 277 17.78 4.75 -12.48
C PRO A 277 18.60 6.03 -12.23
N PRO A 278 19.83 5.93 -11.72
CA PRO A 278 20.69 7.08 -11.50
C PRO A 278 21.00 7.80 -12.80
N ALA A 279 21.03 9.14 -12.77
CA ALA A 279 21.37 9.95 -13.95
C ALA A 279 22.90 10.03 -14.17
N LYS A 280 23.66 10.14 -13.08
CA LYS A 280 25.11 10.39 -13.09
C LYS A 280 25.97 9.11 -13.25
N ILE A 281 25.36 7.93 -13.31
CA ILE A 281 26.05 6.65 -13.49
C ILE A 281 25.61 6.04 -14.81
N ASP A 282 26.52 5.82 -15.73
CA ASP A 282 26.22 5.23 -17.04
C ASP A 282 25.99 3.72 -16.95
N LYS A 283 26.85 3.01 -16.22
CA LYS A 283 26.78 1.57 -16.01
C LYS A 283 27.01 1.20 -14.55
N LEU A 284 26.21 0.30 -14.07
CA LEU A 284 26.31 -0.25 -12.72
C LEU A 284 27.27 -1.44 -12.69
N SER A 285 27.75 -1.79 -11.50
CA SER A 285 28.68 -2.90 -11.28
C SER A 285 28.22 -4.21 -11.89
N PRO A 286 29.13 -5.04 -12.47
CA PRO A 286 28.76 -6.30 -13.10
C PRO A 286 28.12 -7.35 -12.18
N ASN A 287 28.32 -7.25 -10.86
CA ASN A 287 27.73 -8.15 -9.87
C ASN A 287 26.42 -7.64 -9.26
N LEU A 288 25.88 -6.50 -9.75
CA LEU A 288 24.69 -5.91 -9.18
C LEU A 288 23.43 -6.50 -9.81
N VAL A 289 22.49 -6.92 -8.96
CA VAL A 289 21.15 -7.37 -9.32
C VAL A 289 20.15 -6.28 -8.92
N LEU A 290 19.37 -5.81 -9.87
CA LEU A 290 18.27 -4.88 -9.59
C LEU A 290 17.07 -5.64 -9.05
N ILE A 291 16.42 -5.13 -8.00
CA ILE A 291 15.09 -5.55 -7.58
C ILE A 291 14.11 -4.42 -7.90
N GLU A 292 13.21 -4.64 -8.85
CA GLU A 292 12.20 -3.67 -9.26
C GLU A 292 10.94 -3.83 -8.42
N THR A 293 10.58 -2.82 -7.63
CA THR A 293 9.29 -2.80 -6.92
C THR A 293 8.16 -2.34 -7.82
N ARG A 294 7.03 -3.04 -7.77
CA ARG A 294 5.87 -2.74 -8.61
C ARG A 294 4.56 -3.17 -7.97
N GLN A 295 3.46 -2.74 -8.57
CA GLN A 295 2.11 -3.17 -8.20
C GLN A 295 1.37 -3.58 -9.48
N ARG A 296 1.45 -4.86 -9.84
CA ARG A 296 0.82 -5.41 -11.07
C ARG A 296 -0.68 -5.15 -11.13
N GLN A 297 -1.35 -5.15 -9.99
CA GLN A 297 -2.78 -4.81 -9.95
C GLN A 297 -3.08 -3.43 -10.54
N SER A 298 -2.13 -2.49 -10.59
CA SER A 298 -2.32 -1.17 -11.19
C SER A 298 -2.24 -1.18 -12.73
N PHE A 299 -1.85 -2.27 -13.35
CA PHE A 299 -1.67 -2.39 -14.82
C PHE A 299 -2.99 -2.51 -15.60
N TRP A 300 -4.14 -2.45 -14.93
CA TRP A 300 -5.41 -2.17 -15.59
C TRP A 300 -5.42 -0.79 -16.25
N ASP A 301 -4.63 0.15 -15.75
CA ASP A 301 -4.35 1.44 -16.34
C ASP A 301 -3.17 1.29 -17.33
N GLU A 302 -3.43 1.40 -18.62
CA GLU A 302 -2.40 1.21 -19.67
C GLU A 302 -1.29 2.29 -19.58
N THR A 303 -1.59 3.48 -19.06
CA THR A 303 -0.58 4.51 -18.82
C THR A 303 0.44 4.02 -17.78
N LYS A 304 -0.03 3.52 -16.64
CA LYS A 304 0.84 2.96 -15.60
C LYS A 304 1.61 1.74 -16.08
N ARG A 305 0.98 0.89 -16.88
CA ARG A 305 1.64 -0.27 -17.48
C ARG A 305 2.76 0.16 -18.42
N SER A 306 2.52 1.15 -19.26
CA SER A 306 3.51 1.72 -20.18
C SER A 306 4.66 2.39 -19.43
N GLU A 307 4.37 3.16 -18.38
CA GLU A 307 5.39 3.76 -17.49
C GLU A 307 6.31 2.70 -16.89
N HIS A 308 5.76 1.58 -16.40
CA HIS A 308 6.57 0.46 -15.88
C HIS A 308 7.45 -0.19 -16.94
N ARG A 309 6.94 -0.39 -18.15
CA ARG A 309 7.74 -0.91 -19.27
C ARG A 309 8.90 0.02 -19.64
N SER A 310 8.64 1.32 -19.67
CA SER A 310 9.66 2.34 -19.93
C SER A 310 10.71 2.36 -18.82
N LEU A 311 10.29 2.34 -17.57
CA LEU A 311 11.19 2.29 -16.41
C LEU A 311 12.11 1.07 -16.46
N ARG A 312 11.56 -0.12 -16.75
CA ARG A 312 12.36 -1.36 -16.92
C ARG A 312 13.38 -1.22 -18.03
N THR A 313 12.96 -0.67 -19.18
CA THR A 313 13.87 -0.42 -20.32
C THR A 313 15.02 0.50 -19.92
N ASP A 314 14.75 1.56 -19.16
CA ASP A 314 15.78 2.50 -18.72
C ASP A 314 16.73 1.88 -17.69
N TRP A 315 16.23 1.04 -16.78
CA TRP A 315 17.06 0.25 -15.88
C TRP A 315 17.97 -0.74 -16.62
N MET A 316 17.44 -1.46 -17.61
CA MET A 316 18.23 -2.44 -18.38
C MET A 316 19.39 -1.78 -19.14
N LYS A 317 19.25 -0.51 -19.54
CA LYS A 317 20.37 0.26 -20.12
C LYS A 317 21.51 0.48 -19.12
N LYS A 318 21.22 0.55 -17.81
CA LYS A 318 22.21 0.79 -16.74
C LYS A 318 22.84 -0.50 -16.19
N LEU A 319 22.13 -1.60 -16.23
CA LEU A 319 22.58 -2.88 -15.66
C LEU A 319 23.62 -3.58 -16.55
N THR A 320 24.88 -3.60 -16.10
CA THR A 320 25.94 -4.37 -16.75
C THR A 320 25.73 -5.87 -16.62
N SER A 321 25.21 -6.32 -15.48
CA SER A 321 24.89 -7.73 -15.21
C SER A 321 23.74 -8.26 -16.07
N GLY A 322 22.85 -7.40 -16.54
CA GLY A 322 21.57 -7.78 -17.15
C GLY A 322 20.64 -8.55 -16.21
N LYS A 323 20.96 -8.63 -14.90
CA LYS A 323 20.23 -9.43 -13.92
C LYS A 323 19.27 -8.57 -13.13
N TYR A 324 17.99 -8.94 -13.10
CA TYR A 324 17.01 -8.32 -12.24
C TYR A 324 15.99 -9.31 -11.69
N LEU A 325 15.34 -8.92 -10.61
CA LEU A 325 14.22 -9.57 -9.95
C LEU A 325 13.05 -8.59 -9.91
N THR A 326 11.84 -9.09 -9.79
CA THR A 326 10.67 -8.26 -9.53
C THR A 326 10.16 -8.50 -8.13
N TRP A 327 9.71 -7.42 -7.49
CA TRP A 327 9.00 -7.43 -6.22
C TRP A 327 7.61 -6.83 -6.42
N ASP A 328 6.60 -7.67 -6.31
CA ASP A 328 5.21 -7.26 -6.45
C ASP A 328 4.48 -7.32 -5.09
N TYR A 329 3.37 -6.60 -4.99
CA TYR A 329 2.52 -6.57 -3.81
C TYR A 329 1.15 -7.13 -4.17
N ASN A 330 0.69 -8.12 -3.42
CA ASN A 330 -0.62 -8.74 -3.59
C ASN A 330 -1.37 -8.79 -2.27
N ILE A 331 -2.70 -8.97 -2.38
CA ILE A 331 -3.61 -9.03 -1.25
C ILE A 331 -3.44 -7.78 -0.39
N ASN A 332 -3.88 -6.68 -0.95
CA ASN A 332 -3.90 -5.42 -0.24
C ASN A 332 -5.16 -5.36 0.64
N ALA A 333 -5.04 -5.79 1.90
CA ALA A 333 -6.13 -5.74 2.88
C ALA A 333 -6.49 -4.29 3.29
N ARG A 334 -6.40 -3.33 2.38
CA ARG A 334 -6.70 -1.93 2.65
C ARG A 334 -8.19 -1.74 2.91
N PRO A 335 -8.57 -0.93 3.92
CA PRO A 335 -9.98 -0.69 4.25
C PRO A 335 -10.83 -0.23 3.07
N GLU A 336 -10.27 0.62 2.20
CA GLU A 336 -10.94 1.12 1.00
C GLU A 336 -11.18 0.06 -0.08
N GLN A 337 -10.48 -1.06 -0.02
CA GLN A 337 -10.67 -2.22 -0.89
C GLN A 337 -11.46 -3.35 -0.23
N ALA A 338 -11.87 -3.17 1.02
CA ALA A 338 -12.54 -4.20 1.78
C ALA A 338 -13.77 -4.75 1.04
N GLY A 339 -13.79 -6.06 0.84
CA GLY A 339 -14.84 -6.77 0.15
C GLY A 339 -14.77 -6.77 -1.37
N ARG A 340 -13.83 -6.05 -2.00
CA ARG A 340 -13.70 -6.08 -3.46
C ARG A 340 -13.01 -7.37 -3.92
N PRO A 341 -13.57 -8.08 -4.90
CA PRO A 341 -12.94 -9.23 -5.52
C PRO A 341 -11.88 -8.76 -6.54
N VAL A 342 -10.66 -8.46 -6.05
CA VAL A 342 -9.55 -7.93 -6.88
C VAL A 342 -8.94 -9.06 -7.69
N ILE A 343 -9.41 -9.26 -8.91
CA ILE A 343 -8.96 -10.29 -9.84
C ILE A 343 -8.31 -9.63 -11.06
N TYR A 344 -7.11 -10.10 -11.45
CA TYR A 344 -6.35 -9.57 -12.59
C TYR A 344 -5.49 -10.64 -13.29
N THR A 345 -6.03 -11.82 -13.47
CA THR A 345 -5.34 -13.00 -14.02
C THR A 345 -4.79 -12.80 -15.42
N LYS A 346 -5.49 -12.03 -16.26
CA LYS A 346 -5.06 -11.68 -17.64
C LYS A 346 -3.82 -10.79 -17.62
N GLN A 347 -3.77 -9.85 -16.68
CA GLN A 347 -2.60 -8.97 -16.51
C GLN A 347 -1.40 -9.76 -16.00
N ILE A 348 -1.61 -10.69 -15.05
CA ILE A 348 -0.57 -11.61 -14.59
C ILE A 348 0.00 -12.40 -15.76
N SER A 349 -0.85 -13.02 -16.58
CA SER A 349 -0.42 -13.82 -17.73
C SER A 349 0.34 -13.00 -18.76
N SER A 350 -0.16 -11.82 -19.11
CA SER A 350 0.50 -10.94 -20.08
C SER A 350 1.87 -10.48 -19.58
N ASP A 351 1.97 -10.07 -18.32
CA ASP A 351 3.19 -9.54 -17.74
C ASP A 351 4.25 -10.64 -17.54
N LEU A 352 3.87 -11.82 -17.06
CA LEU A 352 4.82 -12.93 -16.88
C LEU A 352 5.37 -13.46 -18.20
N ARG A 353 4.60 -13.43 -19.30
CA ARG A 353 5.13 -13.72 -20.65
C ARG A 353 6.18 -12.70 -21.08
N GLU A 354 5.97 -11.42 -20.79
CA GLU A 354 6.95 -10.37 -21.07
C GLU A 354 8.23 -10.51 -20.23
N LEU A 355 8.12 -11.10 -19.04
CA LEU A 355 9.23 -11.27 -18.10
C LEU A 355 10.03 -12.54 -18.36
N LYS A 356 9.45 -13.54 -19.02
CA LYS A 356 10.10 -14.83 -19.30
C LYS A 356 11.43 -14.64 -20.00
N GLY A 357 12.48 -15.23 -19.42
CA GLY A 357 13.86 -15.14 -19.93
C GLY A 357 14.57 -13.81 -19.66
N HIS A 358 13.89 -12.81 -19.09
CA HIS A 358 14.46 -11.51 -18.79
C HIS A 358 14.68 -11.25 -17.29
N THR A 359 14.00 -11.97 -16.41
CA THR A 359 14.15 -11.88 -14.96
C THR A 359 14.67 -13.18 -14.36
N LEU A 360 15.41 -13.07 -13.25
CA LEU A 360 15.81 -14.22 -12.45
C LEU A 360 14.62 -14.82 -11.67
N GLY A 361 13.54 -14.08 -11.52
CA GLY A 361 12.33 -14.52 -10.85
C GLY A 361 11.58 -13.37 -10.18
N GLU A 362 10.65 -13.75 -9.34
CA GLU A 362 9.72 -12.81 -8.70
C GLU A 362 9.50 -13.15 -7.22
N MET A 363 9.42 -12.12 -6.40
CA MET A 363 8.92 -12.18 -5.04
C MET A 363 7.60 -11.40 -4.96
N ILE A 364 6.60 -11.98 -4.29
CA ILE A 364 5.34 -11.32 -4.00
C ILE A 364 5.19 -11.17 -2.48
N GLU A 365 5.03 -9.94 -2.06
CA GLU A 365 4.69 -9.58 -0.69
C GLU A 365 3.17 -9.59 -0.53
N ILE A 366 2.69 -10.33 0.48
CA ILE A 366 1.27 -10.58 0.69
C ILE A 366 0.84 -10.03 2.04
N TYR A 367 -0.04 -9.02 2.01
CA TYR A 367 -0.57 -8.36 3.20
C TYR A 367 -1.79 -9.13 3.74
N ASP A 368 -1.56 -10.21 4.46
CA ASP A 368 -2.56 -11.11 4.99
C ASP A 368 -2.80 -10.94 6.50
N HIS A 369 -2.78 -9.72 7.00
CA HIS A 369 -2.91 -9.44 8.43
C HIS A 369 -4.29 -9.79 8.98
N PRO A 370 -4.39 -10.70 9.99
CA PRO A 370 -5.65 -11.01 10.64
C PRO A 370 -6.16 -9.83 11.47
N ALA A 371 -7.47 -9.74 11.60
CA ALA A 371 -8.13 -8.73 12.43
C ALA A 371 -7.57 -8.72 13.87
N GLY A 372 -7.30 -7.53 14.40
CA GLY A 372 -6.94 -7.31 15.81
C GLY A 372 -5.46 -7.34 16.15
N LYS A 373 -4.53 -7.42 15.19
CA LYS A 373 -3.10 -7.19 15.43
C LYS A 373 -2.70 -5.77 15.06
N GLU A 374 -1.66 -5.26 15.73
CA GLU A 374 -1.00 -3.99 15.39
C GLU A 374 -0.61 -4.02 13.90
N ASN A 375 -1.01 -3.03 13.13
CA ASN A 375 -0.92 -2.97 11.66
C ASN A 375 -1.90 -3.88 10.88
N SER A 376 -2.91 -4.47 11.51
CA SER A 376 -3.93 -5.22 10.79
C SER A 376 -5.04 -4.27 10.31
N PHE A 377 -5.42 -4.40 9.05
CA PHE A 377 -6.58 -3.69 8.51
C PHE A 377 -7.92 -4.31 8.95
N GLY A 378 -7.88 -5.31 9.83
CA GLY A 378 -9.06 -5.99 10.33
C GLY A 378 -9.78 -6.87 9.32
N TYR A 379 -9.13 -7.17 8.18
CA TYR A 379 -9.71 -7.86 7.06
C TYR A 379 -8.66 -8.70 6.32
N ASP A 380 -8.91 -9.99 6.15
CA ASP A 380 -8.08 -10.90 5.35
C ASP A 380 -8.85 -11.28 4.06
N PRO A 381 -8.53 -10.66 2.92
CA PRO A 381 -9.21 -10.92 1.65
C PRO A 381 -8.72 -12.18 0.92
N PHE A 382 -7.91 -13.02 1.54
CA PHE A 382 -7.21 -14.12 0.86
C PHE A 382 -8.14 -14.96 -0.03
N ALA A 383 -9.33 -15.33 0.45
CA ALA A 383 -10.26 -16.13 -0.34
C ALA A 383 -10.86 -15.39 -1.56
N LEU A 384 -10.83 -14.04 -1.58
CA LEU A 384 -11.22 -13.25 -2.75
C LEU A 384 -10.11 -13.17 -3.79
N GLU A 385 -8.86 -13.27 -3.38
CA GLU A 385 -7.69 -12.95 -4.21
C GLU A 385 -6.76 -14.14 -4.48
N HIS A 386 -6.96 -15.29 -3.81
CA HIS A 386 -6.10 -16.47 -3.95
C HIS A 386 -5.93 -16.96 -5.39
N LEU A 387 -6.93 -16.70 -6.27
CA LEU A 387 -6.85 -17.04 -7.69
C LEU A 387 -5.67 -16.35 -8.37
N ASN A 388 -5.39 -15.08 -8.03
CA ASN A 388 -4.23 -14.36 -8.57
C ASN A 388 -2.92 -15.08 -8.19
N LEU A 389 -2.80 -15.51 -6.94
CA LEU A 389 -1.61 -16.21 -6.44
C LEU A 389 -1.47 -17.60 -7.09
N TYR A 390 -2.58 -18.35 -7.19
CA TYR A 390 -2.57 -19.65 -7.86
C TYR A 390 -2.15 -19.53 -9.32
N VAL A 391 -2.76 -18.62 -10.08
CA VAL A 391 -2.40 -18.36 -11.47
C VAL A 391 -0.93 -17.94 -11.59
N THR A 392 -0.46 -17.03 -10.75
CA THR A 392 0.94 -16.62 -10.71
C THR A 392 1.87 -17.81 -10.51
N SER A 393 1.60 -18.64 -9.52
CA SER A 393 2.43 -19.81 -9.22
C SER A 393 2.54 -20.78 -10.39
N ARG A 394 1.45 -20.98 -11.13
CA ARG A 394 1.45 -21.87 -12.31
C ARG A 394 2.19 -21.27 -13.50
N LEU A 395 2.04 -19.96 -13.71
CA LEU A 395 2.73 -19.24 -14.77
C LEU A 395 4.22 -19.02 -14.48
N TRP A 396 4.66 -19.08 -13.23
CA TRP A 396 6.08 -19.13 -12.90
C TRP A 396 6.76 -20.45 -13.35
N TRP A 397 5.98 -21.53 -13.44
CA TRP A 397 6.44 -22.81 -13.99
C TRP A 397 6.44 -22.81 -15.51
N ASP A 398 5.39 -22.25 -16.12
CA ASP A 398 5.22 -22.19 -17.58
C ASP A 398 4.41 -20.91 -17.90
N ALA A 399 5.11 -19.86 -18.29
CA ALA A 399 4.51 -18.56 -18.61
C ALA A 399 3.71 -18.59 -19.91
N ASP A 400 3.96 -19.54 -20.78
CA ASP A 400 3.25 -19.74 -22.04
C ASP A 400 1.99 -20.62 -21.91
N GLN A 401 1.72 -21.12 -20.70
CA GLN A 401 0.53 -21.92 -20.41
C GLN A 401 -0.75 -21.20 -20.85
N ASN A 402 -1.68 -21.95 -21.41
CA ASN A 402 -2.97 -21.42 -21.81
C ASN A 402 -3.78 -21.03 -20.55
N LEU A 403 -3.96 -19.72 -20.36
CA LEU A 403 -4.68 -19.16 -19.19
C LEU A 403 -6.14 -19.64 -19.14
N ASP A 404 -6.85 -19.68 -20.29
CA ASP A 404 -8.26 -20.08 -20.33
C ASP A 404 -8.44 -21.55 -19.91
N ALA A 405 -7.52 -22.41 -20.34
CA ALA A 405 -7.49 -23.80 -19.91
C ALA A 405 -7.20 -23.94 -18.42
N LEU A 406 -6.27 -23.14 -17.88
CA LEU A 406 -5.94 -23.11 -16.46
C LEU A 406 -7.14 -22.64 -15.62
N LEU A 407 -7.82 -21.59 -16.06
CA LEU A 407 -9.03 -21.06 -15.38
C LEU A 407 -10.21 -22.04 -15.49
N THR A 408 -10.38 -22.72 -16.64
CA THR A 408 -11.40 -23.74 -16.81
C THR A 408 -11.18 -24.91 -15.84
N ASP A 409 -9.94 -25.39 -15.71
CA ASP A 409 -9.57 -26.43 -14.73
C ASP A 409 -9.86 -25.94 -13.29
N TYR A 410 -9.48 -24.71 -12.97
CA TYR A 410 -9.76 -24.12 -11.66
C TYR A 410 -11.26 -24.08 -11.35
N PHE A 411 -12.08 -23.47 -12.19
CA PHE A 411 -13.51 -23.33 -11.91
C PHE A 411 -14.21 -24.69 -11.85
N THR A 412 -13.89 -25.58 -12.78
CA THR A 412 -14.52 -26.92 -12.83
C THR A 412 -14.17 -27.76 -11.61
N SER A 413 -12.90 -27.82 -11.25
CA SER A 413 -12.42 -28.65 -10.15
C SER A 413 -12.76 -28.05 -8.78
N TYR A 414 -12.70 -26.73 -8.63
CA TYR A 414 -12.85 -26.05 -7.35
C TYR A 414 -14.32 -25.81 -6.97
N TYR A 415 -15.15 -25.44 -7.95
CA TYR A 415 -16.55 -25.09 -7.72
C TYR A 415 -17.57 -26.09 -8.25
N GLY A 416 -17.14 -27.11 -8.99
CA GLY A 416 -18.01 -28.20 -9.44
C GLY A 416 -19.32 -27.73 -10.09
N PRO A 417 -20.51 -27.99 -9.49
CA PRO A 417 -21.78 -27.53 -10.06
C PRO A 417 -21.89 -26.02 -10.26
N ALA A 418 -21.21 -25.23 -9.45
CA ALA A 418 -21.18 -23.78 -9.54
C ALA A 418 -20.05 -23.23 -10.44
N ALA A 419 -19.34 -24.06 -11.20
CA ALA A 419 -18.21 -23.65 -12.02
C ALA A 419 -18.55 -22.48 -12.96
N LYS A 420 -19.60 -22.60 -13.77
CA LYS A 420 -20.00 -21.55 -14.71
C LYS A 420 -20.39 -20.22 -14.05
N PRO A 421 -21.28 -20.20 -13.03
CA PRO A 421 -21.62 -18.95 -12.36
C PRO A 421 -20.43 -18.34 -11.61
N MET A 422 -19.52 -19.14 -11.02
CA MET A 422 -18.30 -18.61 -10.41
C MET A 422 -17.30 -18.06 -11.43
N GLN A 423 -17.20 -18.66 -12.60
CA GLN A 423 -16.42 -18.12 -13.71
C GLN A 423 -17.00 -16.78 -14.16
N ALA A 424 -18.30 -16.67 -14.35
CA ALA A 424 -18.96 -15.41 -14.71
C ALA A 424 -18.72 -14.32 -13.63
N PHE A 425 -18.82 -14.68 -12.34
CA PHE A 425 -18.49 -13.78 -11.24
C PHE A 425 -17.04 -13.29 -11.30
N ALA A 426 -16.08 -14.19 -11.54
CA ALA A 426 -14.67 -13.83 -11.60
C ALA A 426 -14.33 -12.97 -12.82
N GLU A 427 -14.86 -13.30 -14.00
CA GLU A 427 -14.69 -12.52 -15.22
C GLU A 427 -15.28 -11.11 -15.10
N PHE A 428 -16.47 -11.00 -14.52
CA PHE A 428 -17.08 -9.71 -14.22
C PHE A 428 -16.26 -8.92 -13.20
N SER A 429 -15.78 -9.58 -12.16
CA SER A 429 -14.93 -8.98 -11.14
C SER A 429 -13.62 -8.47 -11.74
N GLU A 430 -12.94 -9.27 -12.57
CA GLU A 430 -11.70 -8.87 -13.23
C GLU A 430 -11.89 -7.62 -14.13
N ALA A 431 -13.03 -7.52 -14.80
CA ALA A 431 -13.34 -6.37 -15.65
C ALA A 431 -13.76 -5.11 -14.87
N ASN A 432 -14.20 -5.24 -13.61
CA ASN A 432 -14.90 -4.16 -12.93
C ASN A 432 -14.44 -3.85 -11.50
N TRP A 433 -13.56 -4.63 -10.87
CA TRP A 433 -13.20 -4.45 -9.45
C TRP A 433 -12.68 -3.01 -9.16
N MET A 434 -11.94 -2.39 -10.08
CA MET A 434 -11.41 -1.04 -9.94
C MET A 434 -12.52 0.02 -9.85
N HIS A 435 -13.69 -0.26 -10.41
CA HIS A 435 -14.86 0.64 -10.40
C HIS A 435 -15.82 0.36 -9.25
N MET A 436 -15.78 -0.83 -8.64
CA MET A 436 -16.73 -1.22 -7.59
C MET A 436 -16.66 -0.33 -6.34
N GLY A 437 -15.57 0.42 -6.15
CA GLY A 437 -15.47 1.37 -5.04
C GLY A 437 -16.43 2.54 -5.14
N GLN A 438 -17.08 2.75 -6.30
CA GLN A 438 -17.78 4.01 -6.62
C GLN A 438 -19.00 3.79 -7.51
N ASP A 439 -19.25 2.56 -7.93
CA ASP A 439 -20.37 2.20 -8.78
C ASP A 439 -21.23 1.13 -8.10
N GLY A 440 -22.30 1.58 -7.43
CA GLY A 440 -23.25 0.71 -6.75
C GLY A 440 -23.95 -0.30 -7.66
N ALA A 441 -24.11 0.00 -8.96
CA ALA A 441 -24.70 -0.92 -9.93
C ALA A 441 -23.76 -2.10 -10.20
N LYS A 442 -22.47 -1.84 -10.39
CA LYS A 442 -21.46 -2.89 -10.56
C LYS A 442 -21.31 -3.77 -9.31
N ILE A 443 -21.41 -3.17 -8.13
CA ILE A 443 -21.47 -3.95 -6.89
C ILE A 443 -22.70 -4.87 -6.88
N GLY A 444 -23.87 -4.33 -7.26
CA GLY A 444 -25.12 -5.11 -7.32
C GLY A 444 -25.04 -6.28 -8.29
N GLU A 445 -24.43 -6.08 -9.46
CA GLU A 445 -24.20 -7.12 -10.45
C GLU A 445 -23.27 -8.22 -9.94
N ALA A 446 -22.16 -7.84 -9.28
CA ALA A 446 -21.26 -8.81 -8.63
C ALA A 446 -22.00 -9.69 -7.61
N PHE A 447 -22.86 -9.10 -6.77
CA PHE A 447 -23.69 -9.86 -5.84
C PHE A 447 -24.72 -10.74 -6.52
N THR A 448 -25.29 -10.33 -7.63
CA THR A 448 -26.23 -11.13 -8.43
C THR A 448 -25.55 -12.38 -8.98
N LEU A 449 -24.35 -12.23 -9.55
CA LEU A 449 -23.55 -13.36 -10.04
C LEU A 449 -23.13 -14.30 -8.92
N LEU A 450 -22.72 -13.76 -7.77
CA LEU A 450 -22.36 -14.56 -6.61
C LEU A 450 -23.58 -15.33 -6.06
N ALA A 451 -24.76 -14.73 -6.01
CA ALA A 451 -25.99 -15.38 -5.61
C ALA A 451 -26.36 -16.54 -6.55
N ALA A 452 -26.16 -16.39 -7.86
CA ALA A 452 -26.33 -17.48 -8.82
C ALA A 452 -25.36 -18.65 -8.55
N ALA A 453 -24.13 -18.34 -8.14
CA ALA A 453 -23.16 -19.36 -7.75
C ALA A 453 -23.57 -20.09 -6.43
N GLN A 454 -24.08 -19.34 -5.44
CA GLN A 454 -24.58 -19.91 -4.20
C GLN A 454 -25.76 -20.84 -4.47
N ALA A 455 -26.68 -20.49 -5.38
CA ALA A 455 -27.83 -21.31 -5.74
C ALA A 455 -27.43 -22.60 -6.50
N ALA A 456 -26.29 -22.63 -7.14
CA ALA A 456 -25.82 -23.77 -7.94
C ALA A 456 -25.08 -24.84 -7.13
N ALA A 457 -24.73 -24.58 -5.85
CA ALA A 457 -24.00 -25.52 -5.00
C ALA A 457 -24.71 -25.78 -3.68
N ASP A 458 -24.68 -27.04 -3.20
CA ASP A 458 -25.10 -27.33 -1.84
C ASP A 458 -24.24 -26.55 -0.82
N PRO A 459 -24.84 -25.73 0.06
CA PRO A 459 -24.09 -24.93 1.04
C PRO A 459 -23.17 -25.74 1.96
N LYS A 460 -23.48 -27.01 2.20
CA LYS A 460 -22.70 -27.93 3.04
C LYS A 460 -21.54 -28.60 2.29
N SER A 461 -21.58 -28.58 0.97
CA SER A 461 -20.50 -29.11 0.14
C SER A 461 -19.26 -28.25 0.21
N LEU A 462 -18.07 -28.77 -0.18
CA LEU A 462 -16.85 -27.97 -0.30
C LEU A 462 -17.04 -26.79 -1.25
N PRO A 463 -17.61 -26.94 -2.47
CA PRO A 463 -17.92 -25.77 -3.32
C PRO A 463 -18.81 -24.72 -2.63
N GLY A 464 -19.89 -25.16 -1.95
CA GLY A 464 -20.77 -24.22 -1.24
C GLY A 464 -20.07 -23.47 -0.11
N ARG A 465 -19.23 -24.13 0.69
CA ARG A 465 -18.41 -23.51 1.75
C ARG A 465 -17.43 -22.48 1.18
N ARG A 466 -16.78 -22.78 0.04
CA ARG A 466 -15.87 -21.85 -0.67
C ARG A 466 -16.59 -20.59 -1.13
N ILE A 467 -17.78 -20.74 -1.73
CA ILE A 467 -18.61 -19.62 -2.18
C ILE A 467 -19.09 -18.80 -0.99
N GLN A 468 -19.48 -19.45 0.11
CA GLN A 468 -19.93 -18.78 1.32
C GLN A 468 -18.81 -17.93 1.94
N GLN A 469 -17.57 -18.42 1.94
CA GLN A 469 -16.41 -17.65 2.40
C GLN A 469 -16.22 -16.36 1.58
N ILE A 470 -16.36 -16.43 0.26
CA ILE A 470 -16.33 -15.25 -0.61
C ILE A 470 -17.47 -14.28 -0.26
N ALA A 471 -18.70 -14.80 -0.09
CA ALA A 471 -19.85 -13.97 0.26
C ALA A 471 -19.69 -13.25 1.60
N ASP A 472 -19.08 -13.92 2.59
CA ASP A 472 -18.80 -13.34 3.90
C ASP A 472 -17.77 -12.22 3.80
N LEU A 473 -16.73 -12.42 3.01
CA LEU A 473 -15.67 -11.40 2.78
C LEU A 473 -16.19 -10.19 1.99
N MET A 474 -17.22 -10.36 1.15
CA MET A 474 -17.83 -9.26 0.39
C MET A 474 -18.84 -8.42 1.19
N LYS A 475 -19.14 -8.74 2.44
CA LYS A 475 -20.11 -7.99 3.27
C LYS A 475 -19.81 -6.47 3.36
N PRO A 476 -18.54 -6.01 3.51
CA PRO A 476 -18.23 -4.58 3.49
C PRO A 476 -18.66 -3.88 2.19
N LEU A 477 -18.54 -4.58 1.06
CA LEU A 477 -18.93 -4.03 -0.24
C LEU A 477 -20.45 -3.83 -0.36
N ARG A 478 -21.26 -4.64 0.34
CA ARG A 478 -22.72 -4.43 0.41
C ARG A 478 -23.08 -3.15 1.15
N THR A 479 -22.36 -2.86 2.23
CA THR A 479 -22.53 -1.59 2.95
C THR A 479 -22.19 -0.41 2.05
N LEU A 480 -21.07 -0.49 1.31
CA LEU A 480 -20.69 0.53 0.34
C LEU A 480 -21.75 0.67 -0.77
N GLN A 481 -22.31 -0.42 -1.29
CA GLN A 481 -23.41 -0.37 -2.26
C GLN A 481 -24.60 0.46 -1.76
N GLN A 482 -24.98 0.24 -0.51
CA GLN A 482 -26.10 0.99 0.12
C GLN A 482 -25.76 2.49 0.24
N GLN A 483 -24.52 2.82 0.54
CA GLN A 483 -24.06 4.22 0.58
C GLN A 483 -24.09 4.87 -0.81
N LEU A 484 -23.56 4.17 -1.82
CA LEU A 484 -23.53 4.65 -3.22
C LEU A 484 -24.92 4.69 -3.88
N SER A 485 -25.89 3.95 -3.37
CA SER A 485 -27.27 3.99 -3.85
C SER A 485 -28.06 5.21 -3.37
N ARG A 486 -27.50 5.99 -2.40
CA ARG A 486 -28.06 7.29 -2.03
C ARG A 486 -27.99 8.20 -3.23
N LYS A 487 -29.13 8.55 -3.80
CA LYS A 487 -29.18 9.49 -4.91
C LYS A 487 -28.84 10.88 -4.37
N HIS A 488 -27.75 11.48 -4.84
CA HIS A 488 -27.52 12.89 -4.68
C HIS A 488 -28.51 13.62 -5.61
N ASP A 489 -29.40 14.36 -5.00
CA ASP A 489 -30.49 15.07 -5.67
C ASP A 489 -30.09 16.54 -5.92
N THR A 490 -28.90 16.73 -6.49
CA THR A 490 -28.38 18.05 -6.86
C THR A 490 -27.54 18.00 -8.13
N THR A 491 -27.68 19.04 -8.95
CA THR A 491 -26.80 19.30 -10.11
C THR A 491 -25.69 20.30 -9.75
N LEU A 492 -25.67 20.79 -8.51
CA LEU A 492 -24.69 21.79 -8.09
C LEU A 492 -23.31 21.16 -7.97
N GLU A 493 -22.30 21.84 -8.49
CA GLU A 493 -20.92 21.38 -8.49
C GLU A 493 -19.92 22.51 -8.22
N TYR A 494 -18.78 22.16 -7.65
CA TYR A 494 -17.64 23.03 -7.49
C TYR A 494 -16.39 22.34 -8.01
N ARG A 495 -15.65 23.00 -8.93
CA ARG A 495 -14.38 22.49 -9.45
C ARG A 495 -13.22 23.04 -8.67
N VAL A 496 -12.41 22.15 -8.16
CA VAL A 496 -11.14 22.45 -7.50
C VAL A 496 -10.05 22.60 -8.54
N LEU A 497 -9.34 23.71 -8.54
CA LEU A 497 -8.18 23.97 -9.39
C LEU A 497 -6.89 23.61 -8.65
N GLU A 498 -5.88 23.16 -9.37
CA GLU A 498 -4.53 23.09 -8.83
C GLU A 498 -3.82 24.44 -8.91
N THR A 499 -3.02 24.74 -7.90
CA THR A 499 -2.26 26.00 -7.82
C THR A 499 -1.27 26.20 -8.96
N ASN A 500 -0.73 25.12 -9.54
CA ASN A 500 0.14 25.18 -10.72
C ASN A 500 -0.59 25.59 -12.01
N GLN A 501 -1.91 25.47 -12.07
CA GLN A 501 -2.73 25.86 -13.23
C GLN A 501 -3.13 27.34 -13.18
N THR A 502 -3.05 27.98 -12.02
CA THR A 502 -3.39 29.39 -11.85
C THR A 502 -2.22 30.36 -12.08
N GLY A 503 -1.03 29.84 -12.44
CA GLY A 503 0.18 30.68 -12.64
C GLY A 503 0.73 31.30 -11.34
N GLY A 504 0.20 30.90 -10.19
CA GLY A 504 0.55 31.44 -8.87
C GLY A 504 1.82 30.83 -8.27
N LYS A 505 2.42 31.54 -7.31
CA LYS A 505 3.49 30.99 -6.46
C LYS A 505 2.96 29.84 -5.60
N PRO A 506 3.81 28.85 -5.25
CA PRO A 506 3.43 27.75 -4.34
C PRO A 506 2.79 28.26 -3.05
N LEU A 507 1.73 27.63 -2.58
CA LEU A 507 0.98 28.04 -1.38
C LEU A 507 1.82 28.00 -0.10
N LYS A 508 2.87 27.16 -0.06
CA LYS A 508 3.83 27.09 1.05
C LYS A 508 4.56 28.41 1.32
N ASP A 509 4.67 29.27 0.29
CA ASP A 509 5.40 30.55 0.36
C ASP A 509 4.49 31.73 0.70
N LYS A 510 3.23 31.48 1.05
CA LYS A 510 2.20 32.50 1.31
C LYS A 510 1.78 32.53 2.79
N ALA A 511 1.43 33.72 3.26
CA ALA A 511 0.94 33.90 4.62
C ALA A 511 -0.30 33.05 4.87
N PHE A 512 -0.33 32.39 6.00
CA PHE A 512 -1.47 31.63 6.51
C PHE A 512 -1.99 32.36 7.76
N ASP A 513 -2.76 33.42 7.52
CA ASP A 513 -3.17 34.38 8.54
C ASP A 513 -4.71 34.57 8.68
N GLY A 514 -5.45 33.73 7.95
CA GLY A 514 -6.92 33.79 7.93
C GLY A 514 -7.50 34.86 7.01
N GLN A 515 -6.70 35.64 6.28
CA GLN A 515 -7.15 36.70 5.40
C GLN A 515 -7.34 36.22 3.95
N VAL A 516 -8.51 35.67 3.65
CA VAL A 516 -8.88 35.03 2.39
C VAL A 516 -8.88 35.96 1.16
N LEU A 517 -8.92 37.28 1.31
CA LEU A 517 -9.00 38.22 0.18
C LEU A 517 -7.64 38.66 -0.36
N LYS A 518 -6.54 38.09 0.09
CA LYS A 518 -5.19 38.48 -0.33
C LYS A 518 -4.55 37.48 -1.27
N ASP A 519 -3.79 38.01 -2.22
CA ASP A 519 -2.78 37.38 -3.07
C ASP A 519 -3.24 36.15 -3.89
N TYR A 520 -3.31 34.96 -3.33
CA TYR A 520 -3.48 33.72 -4.08
C TYR A 520 -4.93 33.23 -4.20
N TRP A 521 -5.84 33.89 -3.51
CA TRP A 521 -7.26 33.61 -3.62
C TRP A 521 -7.95 34.36 -4.78
N THR A 522 -7.28 35.32 -5.39
CA THR A 522 -7.88 36.20 -6.42
C THR A 522 -8.29 35.46 -7.67
N ASP A 523 -7.56 34.41 -8.05
CA ASP A 523 -7.81 33.63 -9.26
C ASP A 523 -8.65 32.37 -9.02
N VAL A 524 -9.09 32.16 -7.79
CA VAL A 524 -9.89 31.00 -7.40
C VAL A 524 -11.38 31.34 -7.45
N ARG A 525 -12.18 30.46 -8.04
CA ARG A 525 -13.63 30.64 -8.12
C ARG A 525 -14.23 30.76 -6.72
N SER A 526 -14.89 31.89 -6.46
CA SER A 526 -15.65 32.11 -5.25
C SER A 526 -17.10 31.66 -5.41
N ALA A 527 -17.65 31.01 -4.38
CA ALA A 527 -19.03 30.54 -4.38
C ALA A 527 -19.78 31.04 -3.14
N PRO A 528 -21.02 31.56 -3.31
CA PRO A 528 -21.83 32.05 -2.20
C PRO A 528 -22.59 30.91 -1.51
N LEU A 529 -22.90 31.08 -0.23
CA LEU A 529 -23.95 30.31 0.45
C LEU A 529 -25.34 30.91 0.17
N VAL A 530 -26.31 30.03 0.08
CA VAL A 530 -27.72 30.38 -0.12
C VAL A 530 -28.58 29.89 1.05
N LYS A 531 -29.83 30.35 1.13
CA LYS A 531 -30.79 29.88 2.14
C LYS A 531 -31.09 28.38 1.97
N LEU A 532 -31.37 27.68 3.08
CA LEU A 532 -31.59 26.23 3.08
C LEU A 532 -32.90 25.83 2.41
N THR A 533 -33.96 26.62 2.56
CA THR A 533 -35.28 26.32 1.96
C THR A 533 -35.78 27.53 1.15
N PRO A 534 -36.67 27.36 0.17
CA PRO A 534 -37.27 28.45 -0.57
C PRO A 534 -37.99 29.47 0.32
N GLU A 535 -38.61 29.01 1.41
CA GLU A 535 -39.41 29.81 2.36
C GLU A 535 -38.54 30.57 3.35
N ALA A 536 -37.28 30.15 3.57
CA ALA A 536 -36.39 30.86 4.49
C ALA A 536 -36.21 32.33 4.07
N PRO A 537 -36.05 33.25 5.01
CA PRO A 537 -35.78 34.66 4.69
C PRO A 537 -34.44 34.79 3.94
N ARG A 538 -34.25 35.91 3.25
CA ARG A 538 -32.96 36.23 2.66
C ARG A 538 -31.91 36.35 3.75
N PRO A 539 -30.70 35.80 3.52
CA PRO A 539 -29.61 35.94 4.46
C PRO A 539 -29.32 37.44 4.76
N THR A 540 -29.17 37.76 6.03
CA THR A 540 -28.84 39.12 6.47
C THR A 540 -27.31 39.37 6.35
N ALA A 541 -26.51 38.32 6.22
CA ALA A 541 -25.05 38.38 6.07
C ALA A 541 -24.57 37.35 5.05
N ASN A 542 -23.77 37.79 4.08
CA ASN A 542 -23.26 36.95 3.01
C ASN A 542 -22.07 36.10 3.50
N THR A 543 -21.96 34.92 2.95
CA THR A 543 -20.78 34.05 3.12
C THR A 543 -20.34 33.56 1.76
N MET A 544 -19.03 33.61 1.55
CA MET A 544 -18.37 33.12 0.32
C MET A 544 -17.30 32.14 0.71
N PHE A 545 -17.07 31.13 -0.14
CA PHE A 545 -15.93 30.23 0.04
C PHE A 545 -15.20 29.98 -1.28
N GLN A 546 -13.97 29.50 -1.16
CA GLN A 546 -13.09 29.14 -2.25
C GLN A 546 -12.34 27.84 -1.88
N ILE A 547 -12.13 26.94 -2.84
CA ILE A 547 -11.36 25.70 -2.63
C ILE A 547 -10.36 25.54 -3.76
N GLN A 548 -9.11 25.25 -3.41
CA GLN A 548 -8.05 24.86 -4.33
C GLN A 548 -7.23 23.71 -3.76
N CYS A 549 -6.45 23.04 -4.60
CA CYS A 549 -5.64 21.89 -4.20
C CYS A 549 -4.16 22.13 -4.52
N GLU A 550 -3.28 21.79 -3.60
CA GLU A 550 -1.84 21.72 -3.83
C GLU A 550 -1.33 20.36 -3.35
N GLY A 551 -0.94 19.50 -4.29
CA GLY A 551 -0.55 18.13 -3.96
C GLY A 551 -1.66 17.37 -3.24
N SER A 552 -1.42 16.94 -2.01
CA SER A 552 -2.38 16.21 -1.16
C SER A 552 -3.05 17.12 -0.10
N ILE A 553 -3.11 18.42 -0.32
CA ILE A 553 -3.72 19.37 0.61
C ILE A 553 -4.84 20.14 -0.10
N LEU A 554 -6.04 20.14 0.48
CA LEU A 554 -7.10 21.09 0.12
C LEU A 554 -6.90 22.37 0.92
N HIS A 555 -6.83 23.49 0.20
CA HIS A 555 -6.84 24.82 0.77
C HIS A 555 -8.24 25.40 0.63
N ILE A 556 -8.85 25.74 1.74
CA ILE A 556 -10.22 26.23 1.79
C ILE A 556 -10.21 27.60 2.46
N GLY A 557 -10.71 28.62 1.76
CA GLY A 557 -10.89 29.96 2.26
C GLY A 557 -12.38 30.27 2.41
N ILE A 558 -12.81 30.78 3.57
CA ILE A 558 -14.20 31.13 3.83
C ILE A 558 -14.26 32.56 4.41
N ILE A 559 -15.11 33.40 3.84
CA ILE A 559 -15.34 34.76 4.29
C ILE A 559 -16.79 34.87 4.75
N CYS A 560 -17.00 35.23 6.01
CA CYS A 560 -18.28 35.45 6.62
C CYS A 560 -18.46 36.96 6.84
N GLN A 561 -19.22 37.63 6.01
CA GLN A 561 -19.65 39.01 6.32
C GLN A 561 -20.48 38.99 7.58
N GLU A 562 -20.26 39.95 8.45
CA GLU A 562 -20.95 40.06 9.73
C GLU A 562 -21.12 41.53 10.12
N PRO A 563 -22.28 42.13 9.81
CA PRO A 563 -22.51 43.53 10.13
C PRO A 563 -22.62 43.78 11.63
N ASP A 564 -22.93 42.74 12.43
CA ASP A 564 -23.06 42.79 13.89
C ASP A 564 -22.01 41.90 14.56
N MET A 565 -20.75 42.29 14.45
CA MET A 565 -19.64 41.55 15.09
C MET A 565 -19.71 41.50 16.61
N PRO A 566 -20.22 42.58 17.32
CA PRO A 566 -20.42 42.47 18.76
C PRO A 566 -21.50 41.47 19.19
N GLY A 567 -22.51 41.21 18.35
CA GLY A 567 -23.58 40.25 18.61
C GLY A 567 -23.26 38.80 18.25
N VAL A 568 -22.01 38.49 17.85
CA VAL A 568 -21.56 37.11 17.56
C VAL A 568 -21.67 36.23 18.77
N THR A 569 -22.36 35.10 18.65
CA THR A 569 -22.60 34.15 19.73
C THR A 569 -21.56 33.02 19.71
N ILE A 570 -20.72 33.00 20.75
CA ILE A 570 -19.75 31.92 20.97
C ILE A 570 -20.29 31.02 22.08
N ALA A 571 -20.80 29.83 21.72
CA ALA A 571 -21.41 28.93 22.70
C ALA A 571 -20.38 28.14 23.52
N THR A 572 -19.19 27.90 22.97
CA THR A 572 -18.07 27.25 23.66
C THR A 572 -16.74 27.69 23.08
N THR A 573 -15.69 27.61 23.90
CA THR A 573 -14.27 27.73 23.48
C THR A 573 -13.48 26.45 23.74
N THR A 574 -14.18 25.38 24.12
CA THR A 574 -13.59 24.07 24.34
C THR A 574 -13.56 23.29 23.00
N PRO A 575 -12.39 22.85 22.53
CA PRO A 575 -12.30 22.02 21.32
C PRO A 575 -13.11 20.72 21.45
N ASP A 576 -13.72 20.28 20.37
CA ASP A 576 -14.56 19.09 20.26
C ASP A 576 -15.78 19.06 21.21
N ASP A 577 -16.22 20.21 21.68
CA ASP A 577 -17.46 20.31 22.44
C ASP A 577 -18.66 20.54 21.49
N PRO A 578 -19.66 19.62 21.46
CA PRO A 578 -20.82 19.72 20.58
C PRO A 578 -21.63 21.00 20.76
N LYS A 579 -21.52 21.70 21.91
CA LYS A 579 -22.12 22.99 22.12
C LYS A 579 -21.68 24.05 21.12
N LEU A 580 -20.56 23.83 20.43
CA LEU A 580 -20.12 24.71 19.34
C LEU A 580 -21.24 24.94 18.31
N LEU A 581 -22.05 23.94 18.04
CA LEU A 581 -23.15 23.97 17.07
C LEU A 581 -24.34 24.80 17.54
N GLU A 582 -24.38 25.23 18.80
CA GLU A 582 -25.43 26.10 19.32
C GLU A 582 -25.18 27.60 19.03
N GLY A 583 -23.93 27.98 18.70
CA GLY A 583 -23.51 29.34 18.40
C GLY A 583 -23.30 29.65 16.93
N ASP A 584 -22.65 30.79 16.66
CA ASP A 584 -22.17 31.13 15.31
C ASP A 584 -21.06 30.17 14.90
N HIS A 585 -21.19 29.52 13.73
CA HIS A 585 -20.15 28.65 13.19
C HIS A 585 -20.26 28.45 11.67
N ILE A 586 -19.17 28.01 11.07
CA ILE A 586 -19.11 27.37 9.75
C ILE A 586 -18.99 25.90 9.95
N THR A 587 -19.71 25.11 9.17
CA THR A 587 -19.56 23.66 9.06
C THR A 587 -19.18 23.28 7.64
N LEU A 588 -18.09 22.53 7.48
CA LEU A 588 -17.71 21.85 6.26
C LEU A 588 -18.10 20.37 6.39
N LEU A 589 -18.97 19.91 5.52
CA LEU A 589 -19.39 18.51 5.40
C LEU A 589 -18.77 17.94 4.14
N ILE A 590 -18.05 16.82 4.26
CA ILE A 590 -17.39 16.15 3.12
C ILE A 590 -17.72 14.67 3.13
N GLU A 591 -18.36 14.19 2.07
CA GLU A 591 -18.58 12.78 1.79
C GLU A 591 -17.58 12.30 0.75
N THR A 592 -16.78 11.29 1.11
CA THR A 592 -15.86 10.61 0.19
C THR A 592 -16.42 9.25 -0.19
N ALA A 593 -15.84 8.61 -1.21
CA ALA A 593 -16.28 7.27 -1.64
C ALA A 593 -16.14 6.19 -0.56
N SER A 594 -15.28 6.41 0.43
CA SER A 594 -14.96 5.43 1.48
C SER A 594 -15.70 5.65 2.79
N ASN A 595 -16.35 6.80 2.96
CA ASN A 595 -17.02 7.15 4.22
C ASN A 595 -18.43 7.73 4.03
N SER A 596 -19.23 7.73 5.08
CA SER A 596 -20.52 8.40 5.12
C SER A 596 -20.36 9.91 4.89
N TYR A 597 -19.77 10.63 5.82
CA TYR A 597 -19.24 11.98 5.67
C TYR A 597 -18.46 12.42 6.91
N TYR A 598 -17.56 13.37 6.70
CA TYR A 598 -16.79 14.06 7.74
C TYR A 598 -17.38 15.44 7.99
N GLU A 599 -17.30 15.90 9.23
CA GLU A 599 -17.73 17.23 9.66
C GLU A 599 -16.58 17.98 10.33
N ILE A 600 -16.33 19.20 9.89
CA ILE A 600 -15.44 20.15 10.54
C ILE A 600 -16.23 21.42 10.79
N ALA A 601 -16.53 21.72 12.05
CA ALA A 601 -17.20 22.96 12.44
C ALA A 601 -16.23 23.90 13.15
N ILE A 602 -16.28 25.20 12.82
CA ILE A 602 -15.38 26.23 13.37
C ILE A 602 -16.20 27.44 13.73
N ASN A 603 -16.05 27.93 14.97
CA ASN A 603 -16.69 29.15 15.43
C ASN A 603 -15.78 30.37 15.25
N PRO A 604 -16.31 31.61 15.36
CA PRO A 604 -15.54 32.84 15.25
C PRO A 604 -14.47 33.06 16.32
N ALA A 605 -14.40 32.24 17.37
CA ALA A 605 -13.30 32.21 18.33
C ALA A 605 -12.12 31.30 17.90
N GLY A 606 -12.26 30.55 16.80
CA GLY A 606 -11.28 29.60 16.32
C GLY A 606 -11.36 28.23 16.98
N THR A 607 -12.43 27.97 17.73
CA THR A 607 -12.70 26.66 18.32
C THR A 607 -13.19 25.73 17.24
N VAL A 608 -12.67 24.49 17.22
CA VAL A 608 -12.95 23.46 16.19
C VAL A 608 -13.67 22.28 16.83
N LEU A 609 -14.63 21.72 16.12
CA LEU A 609 -15.29 20.44 16.39
C LEU A 609 -15.10 19.56 15.15
N GLU A 610 -14.61 18.35 15.36
CA GLU A 610 -14.33 17.40 14.29
C GLU A 610 -15.06 16.08 14.54
N ILE A 611 -15.89 15.64 13.58
CA ILE A 611 -16.69 14.43 13.68
C ILE A 611 -16.57 13.60 12.41
N ASP A 612 -16.33 12.30 12.57
CA ASP A 612 -16.53 11.29 11.54
C ASP A 612 -17.91 10.67 11.71
N HIS A 613 -18.84 10.94 10.80
CA HIS A 613 -20.19 10.37 10.78
C HIS A 613 -20.24 8.98 10.14
N GLY A 614 -19.06 8.34 9.89
CA GLY A 614 -18.95 7.02 9.28
C GLY A 614 -19.77 5.94 9.97
N LYS A 615 -19.95 4.89 9.27
CA LYS A 615 -20.52 3.56 9.58
C LYS A 615 -21.83 3.45 10.36
N ASP A 616 -22.05 4.21 11.44
CA ASP A 616 -23.20 3.99 12.33
C ASP A 616 -24.11 5.23 12.49
N GLY A 617 -23.78 6.35 11.84
CA GLY A 617 -24.51 7.62 11.98
C GLY A 617 -24.45 8.23 13.38
N LYS A 618 -23.63 7.68 14.29
CA LYS A 618 -23.52 8.12 15.68
C LYS A 618 -22.45 9.19 15.92
N GLY A 619 -21.63 9.47 14.91
CA GLY A 619 -20.51 10.37 14.98
C GLY A 619 -19.47 9.95 16.03
N VAL A 620 -18.23 9.79 15.61
CA VAL A 620 -17.11 9.55 16.52
C VAL A 620 -16.14 10.71 16.42
N LYS A 621 -15.48 11.02 17.53
CA LYS A 621 -14.41 12.00 17.52
C LYS A 621 -13.34 11.58 16.50
N TRP A 622 -12.93 12.55 15.68
CA TRP A 622 -11.98 12.36 14.61
C TRP A 622 -10.95 13.48 14.63
N ILE A 623 -9.80 13.31 14.04
CA ILE A 623 -8.78 14.34 13.93
C ILE A 623 -8.46 14.51 12.45
N SER A 624 -8.89 15.62 11.86
CA SER A 624 -8.66 15.90 10.43
C SER A 624 -7.17 16.09 10.08
N GLY A 625 -6.37 16.48 11.05
CA GLY A 625 -5.00 16.96 10.82
C GLY A 625 -4.96 18.32 10.13
N ALA A 626 -6.11 18.99 9.98
CA ALA A 626 -6.19 20.30 9.35
C ALA A 626 -5.51 21.38 10.20
N GLN A 627 -4.93 22.36 9.50
CA GLN A 627 -4.44 23.60 10.08
C GLN A 627 -5.46 24.68 9.81
N PHE A 628 -5.67 25.56 10.79
CA PHE A 628 -6.64 26.64 10.71
C PHE A 628 -5.98 27.96 11.04
N ALA A 629 -6.29 29.00 10.27
CA ALA A 629 -6.00 30.37 10.60
C ALA A 629 -7.28 31.17 10.49
N LEU A 630 -7.53 32.04 11.46
CA LEU A 630 -8.75 32.84 11.58
C LEU A 630 -8.40 34.31 11.66
N HIS A 631 -9.12 35.12 10.91
CA HIS A 631 -9.05 36.58 10.99
C HIS A 631 -10.42 37.17 11.39
N ARG A 632 -10.42 38.12 12.35
CA ARG A 632 -11.60 38.87 12.75
C ARG A 632 -11.38 40.35 12.46
N GLY A 633 -12.23 40.88 11.61
CA GLY A 633 -12.33 42.33 11.35
C GLY A 633 -13.59 42.93 11.93
N ASP A 634 -13.83 44.22 11.64
CA ASP A 634 -14.95 44.98 12.20
C ASP A 634 -16.33 44.55 11.67
N LYS A 635 -16.36 44.02 10.42
CA LYS A 635 -17.61 43.64 9.72
C LYS A 635 -17.54 42.30 9.07
N GLN A 636 -16.57 41.49 9.43
CA GLN A 636 -16.39 40.13 8.90
C GLN A 636 -15.44 39.30 9.76
N TRP A 637 -15.53 38.01 9.60
CA TRP A 637 -14.49 37.06 10.00
C TRP A 637 -14.22 36.10 8.87
N SER A 638 -13.03 35.56 8.80
CA SER A 638 -12.63 34.63 7.73
C SER A 638 -11.74 33.53 8.26
N ILE A 639 -11.73 32.42 7.54
CA ILE A 639 -10.98 31.20 7.86
C ILE A 639 -10.17 30.82 6.66
N GLU A 640 -8.90 30.51 6.88
CA GLU A 640 -8.10 29.67 5.99
C GLU A 640 -7.92 28.30 6.61
N MET A 641 -8.15 27.25 5.84
CA MET A 641 -7.97 25.87 6.26
C MET A 641 -7.05 25.15 5.28
N ARG A 642 -6.07 24.43 5.81
CA ARG A 642 -5.24 23.47 5.07
C ARG A 642 -5.61 22.07 5.53
N LEU A 643 -6.38 21.37 4.72
CA LEU A 643 -6.93 20.05 5.03
C LEU A 643 -6.14 18.96 4.28
N PRO A 644 -5.35 18.14 4.97
CA PRO A 644 -4.62 17.07 4.33
C PRO A 644 -5.56 15.97 3.83
N ILE A 645 -5.37 15.58 2.58
CA ILE A 645 -6.01 14.40 2.01
C ILE A 645 -5.04 13.25 2.23
N THR A 646 -5.41 12.33 3.10
CA THR A 646 -4.63 11.12 3.33
C THR A 646 -4.76 10.23 2.12
N GLY A 647 -3.73 10.22 1.28
CA GLY A 647 -3.65 9.27 0.18
C GLY A 647 -3.62 7.83 0.68
N GLU A 648 -3.88 6.89 -0.24
CA GLU A 648 -3.72 5.46 0.00
C GLU A 648 -2.39 5.18 0.72
N GLY A 649 -2.44 4.68 1.95
CA GLY A 649 -1.28 4.28 2.74
C GLY A 649 -0.97 5.09 4.00
N SER A 650 -1.45 6.32 4.16
CA SER A 650 -1.14 7.11 5.36
C SER A 650 -1.94 6.68 6.61
N ARG A 651 -3.06 5.98 6.46
CA ARG A 651 -3.77 5.31 7.57
C ARG A 651 -3.00 4.15 8.21
N MET A 652 -1.95 3.67 7.57
CA MET A 652 -1.06 2.67 8.20
C MET A 652 -0.37 3.21 9.47
N ILE A 653 -0.24 4.54 9.60
CA ILE A 653 0.48 5.18 10.70
C ILE A 653 -0.48 5.66 11.79
N ASP A 654 -1.65 6.20 11.41
CA ASP A 654 -2.66 6.69 12.37
C ASP A 654 -4.08 6.64 11.76
N PRO A 655 -4.89 5.62 12.08
CA PRO A 655 -6.22 5.41 11.48
C PRO A 655 -7.26 6.48 11.86
N LEU A 656 -6.95 7.37 12.79
CA LEU A 656 -7.85 8.42 13.25
C LEU A 656 -7.57 9.79 12.61
N LYS A 657 -6.55 9.91 11.74
CA LYS A 657 -6.14 11.19 11.15
C LYS A 657 -6.47 11.31 9.67
N GLY A 658 -6.92 12.48 9.28
CA GLY A 658 -7.13 12.92 7.91
C GLY A 658 -8.38 12.37 7.23
N ILE A 659 -8.69 12.90 6.06
CA ILE A 659 -9.80 12.43 5.22
C ILE A 659 -9.36 11.21 4.43
N ASP A 660 -10.14 10.14 4.54
CA ASP A 660 -9.89 8.88 3.84
C ASP A 660 -10.32 8.94 2.38
N GLY A 661 -9.44 8.51 1.50
CA GLY A 661 -9.75 8.32 0.10
C GLY A 661 -8.81 9.02 -0.87
N ALA A 662 -8.97 8.70 -2.16
CA ALA A 662 -8.28 9.39 -3.23
C ALA A 662 -8.79 10.84 -3.36
N GLN A 663 -7.93 11.75 -3.81
CA GLN A 663 -8.34 13.11 -4.16
C GLN A 663 -9.58 13.09 -5.06
N PRO A 664 -10.50 14.07 -4.94
CA PRO A 664 -11.65 14.15 -5.84
C PRO A 664 -11.16 14.29 -7.30
N LYS A 665 -11.64 13.42 -8.17
CA LYS A 665 -11.31 13.36 -9.59
C LYS A 665 -12.59 13.36 -10.43
N ASP A 666 -12.46 13.66 -11.71
CA ASP A 666 -13.62 13.68 -12.64
C ASP A 666 -14.42 12.34 -12.64
N LEU A 667 -13.72 11.21 -12.50
CA LEU A 667 -14.38 9.90 -12.38
C LEU A 667 -14.91 9.61 -10.97
N PHE A 668 -14.48 10.39 -9.95
CA PHE A 668 -14.72 10.12 -8.55
C PHE A 668 -14.88 11.41 -7.76
N PRO A 669 -15.99 12.13 -7.98
CA PRO A 669 -16.26 13.35 -7.24
C PRO A 669 -16.51 13.01 -5.77
N TRP A 670 -16.02 13.87 -4.89
CA TRP A 670 -16.56 13.92 -3.55
C TRP A 670 -17.90 14.65 -3.56
N HIS A 671 -18.64 14.52 -2.48
CA HIS A 671 -19.81 15.36 -2.24
C HIS A 671 -19.58 16.18 -0.99
N PHE A 672 -20.00 17.42 -0.99
CA PHE A 672 -19.70 18.32 0.11
C PHE A 672 -20.79 19.39 0.27
N ASN A 673 -20.80 19.99 1.44
CA ASN A 673 -21.51 21.22 1.68
C ASN A 673 -20.69 22.14 2.59
N VAL A 674 -20.73 23.44 2.32
CA VAL A 674 -20.23 24.48 3.24
C VAL A 674 -21.46 25.16 3.81
N CYS A 675 -21.59 25.17 5.12
CA CYS A 675 -22.76 25.66 5.82
C CYS A 675 -22.37 26.73 6.83
N ARG A 676 -23.26 27.69 7.08
CA ARG A 676 -23.10 28.68 8.15
C ARG A 676 -24.35 28.75 9.01
N GLN A 677 -24.17 28.70 10.33
CA GLN A 677 -25.16 29.12 11.28
C GLN A 677 -24.76 30.46 11.86
N ARG A 678 -25.71 31.37 11.96
CA ARG A 678 -25.60 32.70 12.54
C ARG A 678 -26.69 32.90 13.59
N VAL A 679 -26.32 33.20 14.85
CA VAL A 679 -27.22 33.28 15.97
C VAL A 679 -27.24 34.71 16.48
N ARG A 680 -28.45 35.34 16.55
CA ARG A 680 -28.64 36.69 17.09
C ARG A 680 -29.86 36.69 18.01
N GLY A 681 -29.58 36.72 19.31
CA GLY A 681 -30.64 36.58 20.32
C GLY A 681 -31.38 35.25 20.14
N THR A 682 -32.70 35.32 19.86
CA THR A 682 -33.52 34.12 19.61
C THR A 682 -33.60 33.72 18.15
N THR A 683 -32.96 34.44 17.25
CA THR A 683 -33.00 34.18 15.80
C THR A 683 -31.79 33.41 15.34
N THR A 684 -32.04 32.32 14.67
CA THR A 684 -30.98 31.52 13.99
C THR A 684 -31.18 31.61 12.49
N GLU A 685 -30.15 32.07 11.79
CA GLU A 685 -30.08 32.11 10.34
C GLU A 685 -29.15 31.00 9.85
N ARG A 686 -29.59 30.16 8.91
CA ARG A 686 -28.82 29.07 8.32
C ARG A 686 -28.71 29.22 6.82
N THR A 687 -27.49 29.08 6.34
CA THR A 687 -27.15 29.10 4.90
C THR A 687 -26.22 27.94 4.53
N ALA A 688 -26.29 27.47 3.28
CA ALA A 688 -25.42 26.44 2.78
C ALA A 688 -25.08 26.70 1.32
N PHE A 689 -24.00 26.11 0.81
CA PHE A 689 -23.66 26.14 -0.60
C PHE A 689 -24.71 25.38 -1.41
N SER A 690 -25.04 24.18 -1.00
CA SER A 690 -26.14 23.40 -1.56
C SER A 690 -27.34 23.45 -0.63
N ALA A 691 -28.43 24.05 -1.08
CA ALA A 691 -29.66 24.16 -0.32
C ALA A 691 -30.22 22.76 0.01
N THR A 692 -30.47 22.52 1.30
CA THR A 692 -30.87 21.19 1.77
C THR A 692 -32.38 20.92 1.64
N GLY A 693 -33.16 21.95 1.43
CA GLY A 693 -34.64 21.84 1.38
C GLY A 693 -35.28 21.63 2.77
N LYS A 694 -34.50 21.63 3.84
CA LYS A 694 -34.90 21.47 5.24
C LYS A 694 -34.12 22.48 6.10
N ASP A 695 -34.62 22.81 7.28
CA ASP A 695 -33.89 23.66 8.25
C ASP A 695 -32.82 22.81 8.99
N ASP A 696 -32.01 22.10 8.23
CA ASP A 696 -30.95 21.21 8.72
C ASP A 696 -29.82 21.12 7.69
N PHE A 697 -28.55 21.00 8.15
CA PHE A 697 -27.39 20.83 7.31
C PHE A 697 -27.16 19.37 6.92
N TYR A 698 -27.61 18.43 7.74
CA TYR A 698 -27.29 17.00 7.65
C TYR A 698 -28.22 16.26 6.67
N VAL A 699 -28.20 16.70 5.41
CA VAL A 699 -28.95 16.10 4.30
C VAL A 699 -27.97 15.68 3.19
N PRO A 700 -27.28 14.54 3.35
CA PRO A 700 -26.22 14.15 2.43
C PRO A 700 -26.68 14.03 0.97
N GLU A 701 -27.97 13.71 0.72
CA GLU A 701 -28.56 13.63 -0.61
C GLU A 701 -28.49 14.97 -1.36
N LYS A 702 -28.35 16.08 -0.64
CA LYS A 702 -28.26 17.44 -1.19
C LYS A 702 -26.82 17.97 -1.26
N PHE A 703 -25.81 17.19 -0.88
CA PHE A 703 -24.44 17.64 -1.00
C PHE A 703 -24.05 17.84 -2.45
N ALA A 704 -23.39 18.97 -2.74
CA ALA A 704 -22.90 19.32 -4.05
C ALA A 704 -21.70 18.45 -4.44
N LYS A 705 -21.50 18.27 -5.73
CA LYS A 705 -20.30 17.56 -6.23
C LYS A 705 -19.06 18.42 -6.11
N LEU A 706 -17.99 17.84 -5.54
CA LEU A 706 -16.65 18.39 -5.52
C LEU A 706 -15.80 17.65 -6.55
N TRP A 707 -15.56 18.28 -7.68
CA TRP A 707 -14.73 17.73 -8.72
C TRP A 707 -13.24 17.99 -8.44
N GLY A 708 -12.41 17.03 -8.76
CA GLY A 708 -10.97 17.22 -8.78
C GLY A 708 -10.49 18.01 -9.97
N LYS A 709 -9.18 17.95 -10.19
CA LYS A 709 -8.49 18.62 -11.27
C LYS A 709 -9.21 18.44 -12.59
N GLY A 710 -9.50 19.54 -13.26
CA GLY A 710 -9.78 19.50 -14.69
C GLY A 710 -8.57 18.87 -15.44
N LYS A 711 -8.84 18.18 -16.55
CA LYS A 711 -7.80 17.63 -17.44
C LYS A 711 -6.76 18.66 -17.83
#